data_ee05baf90ee5339758a2d0eb13a36c14
#
_entry.id   ee05baf90ee5339758a2d0eb13a36c14
#
_cell.length_a   1.000
_cell.length_b   1.000
_cell.length_c   1.000
_cell.angle_alpha   90.00
_cell.angle_beta   90.00
_cell.angle_gamma   90.00
#
_symmetry.space_group_name_H-M   'P 1'
#
loop_
_entity.id
_entity.type
_entity.pdbx_description
1 polymer ?
#
loop_
_entity_poly.entity_id
_entity_poly.type
_entity_poly.pdbx_seq_one_letter_code
_entity_poly.pdbx_strand_id
1 'polypeptide(L)'
;MKSARLAVDIGGTFTDLALEAGGKRTTAKVLTTPSAPERGVMEGFRTITRAAGVAASDIELIIHGTTLATNAVIERKGARTALITTEGFRDVVAMGNESRYDQYDLNIVLPEPLVPRYLRLPVPERLDNTGKILLPLDEAAVRALIPVLQQEQVESIAIGLLHAFVNPAHERRIAAILAEALPGVPVSLSSDVSPEMREWERFSTTVANAYVQPMMARYLRRLEADLHAEGAVAPLFLMMSGGGLTTIETACRFPIRLVESGPAGGAIFSAHVARECGLDSVLSFDMGGTTAKICLIDAFKPQTARTFEVARVGRFRKGSGLPLRIPVIEMVEIGAGGGSLAHVDSMGRIGVGPESAGADPGPACYGRGGRNPAVTDANLSLGRYDPDRFAGGSIKLNVAAAHDALVADVGAKLALTAELAALGVIEMVDENMANAARVHAIESGKTYEGRTLIAFGGGGPVHACRVAEKVGISRVLVPSGAGVGSAIGFLRAPVGYEVVRSLYQRFSTFDVAAVNDLLEDMRQEAAAAVAKGSFGASVTETRTAYMRYVGQGHEIPVPLPNQVLGAADVALIRERYDTEYARFFDRPVPGSDVEIMSYAVVVTTVTADVAPPGAANGTITRQATPVRTQPVRDTTTGAVSPWAIYDRSALAPGASIAGPAIVAEDETSTLVGPGWTATINLLGYIEMTRA
;
A
#
# COMPACT_ATOMS: atom_id res chain seq x y z
N MET A 1 31.42 15.42 -1.84
CA MET A 1 30.33 15.21 -2.81
C MET A 1 29.04 15.22 -2.02
N LYS A 2 27.98 15.85 -2.52
CA LYS A 2 26.70 15.88 -1.80
C LYS A 2 26.00 14.56 -2.11
N SER A 3 25.89 13.67 -1.13
CA SER A 3 25.11 12.44 -1.22
C SER A 3 23.68 12.77 -1.62
N ALA A 4 23.23 12.25 -2.76
CA ALA A 4 21.86 12.44 -3.24
C ALA A 4 21.10 11.12 -3.22
N ARG A 5 19.83 11.16 -2.77
CA ARG A 5 18.92 10.01 -2.73
C ARG A 5 17.65 10.36 -3.48
N LEU A 6 17.23 9.49 -4.39
CA LEU A 6 16.03 9.68 -5.22
C LEU A 6 14.99 8.62 -4.86
N ALA A 7 13.75 9.05 -4.71
CA ALA A 7 12.60 8.16 -4.63
C ALA A 7 11.62 8.44 -5.77
N VAL A 8 11.03 7.37 -6.31
CA VAL A 8 10.06 7.43 -7.41
C VAL A 8 8.89 6.52 -7.09
N ASP A 9 7.69 7.05 -7.05
CA ASP A 9 6.44 6.30 -6.85
C ASP A 9 5.56 6.41 -8.09
N ILE A 10 5.31 5.26 -8.74
CA ILE A 10 4.37 5.20 -9.86
C ILE A 10 2.96 4.94 -9.33
N GLY A 11 2.12 5.96 -9.39
CA GLY A 11 0.69 5.83 -9.19
C GLY A 11 -0.09 5.63 -10.48
N GLY A 12 -1.40 5.38 -10.37
CA GLY A 12 -2.27 5.18 -11.55
C GLY A 12 -2.45 6.42 -12.43
N THR A 13 -2.29 7.63 -11.88
CA THR A 13 -2.47 8.90 -12.60
C THR A 13 -1.17 9.70 -12.71
N PHE A 14 -0.42 9.79 -11.63
CA PHE A 14 0.84 10.53 -11.55
C PHE A 14 1.98 9.64 -11.08
N THR A 15 3.17 9.96 -11.56
CA THR A 15 4.44 9.47 -11.05
C THR A 15 5.05 10.57 -10.19
N ASP A 16 5.24 10.28 -8.92
CA ASP A 16 5.71 11.21 -7.89
C ASP A 16 7.20 10.98 -7.62
N LEU A 17 7.97 12.06 -7.55
CA LEU A 17 9.41 11.98 -7.30
C LEU A 17 9.82 12.90 -6.15
N ALA A 18 10.75 12.41 -5.33
CA ALA A 18 11.41 13.19 -4.29
C ALA A 18 12.92 12.94 -4.32
N LEU A 19 13.71 14.00 -4.39
CA LEU A 19 15.17 13.97 -4.38
C LEU A 19 15.69 14.76 -3.19
N GLU A 20 16.51 14.15 -2.37
CA GLU A 20 17.22 14.81 -1.26
C GLU A 20 18.71 14.87 -1.55
N ALA A 21 19.28 16.10 -1.52
CA ALA A 21 20.69 16.36 -1.72
C ALA A 21 21.16 17.51 -0.84
N GLY A 22 22.17 17.28 -0.01
CA GLY A 22 22.76 18.32 0.84
C GLY A 22 21.77 18.98 1.81
N GLY A 23 20.83 18.22 2.35
CA GLY A 23 19.80 18.71 3.28
C GLY A 23 18.64 19.45 2.63
N LYS A 24 18.63 19.58 1.30
CA LYS A 24 17.53 20.17 0.54
C LYS A 24 16.71 19.07 -0.15
N ARG A 25 15.38 19.19 -0.10
CA ARG A 25 14.45 18.35 -0.84
C ARG A 25 13.94 19.09 -2.06
N THR A 26 13.91 18.39 -3.20
CA THR A 26 13.26 18.82 -4.45
C THR A 26 12.23 17.77 -4.78
N THR A 27 11.04 18.19 -5.22
CA THR A 27 9.94 17.31 -5.60
C THR A 27 9.56 17.53 -7.05
N ALA A 28 9.00 16.51 -7.70
CA ALA A 28 8.43 16.61 -9.03
C ALA A 28 7.25 15.65 -9.15
N LYS A 29 6.29 16.03 -9.99
CA LYS A 29 5.10 15.25 -10.29
C LYS A 29 4.86 15.28 -11.79
N VAL A 30 4.84 14.09 -12.41
CA VAL A 30 4.61 13.93 -13.85
C VAL A 30 3.45 12.96 -14.09
N LEU A 31 2.76 13.09 -15.24
CA LEU A 31 1.69 12.15 -15.58
C LEU A 31 2.28 10.76 -15.86
N THR A 32 1.65 9.73 -15.30
CA THR A 32 2.00 8.34 -15.60
C THR A 32 1.62 8.02 -17.03
N THR A 33 2.50 7.29 -17.75
CA THR A 33 2.23 6.74 -19.08
C THR A 33 1.78 5.28 -18.92
N PRO A 34 0.47 4.97 -18.94
CA PRO A 34 0.00 3.61 -18.62
C PRO A 34 0.57 2.49 -19.50
N SER A 35 0.81 2.79 -20.79
CA SER A 35 1.35 1.83 -21.77
C SER A 35 2.87 1.60 -21.67
N ALA A 36 3.60 2.52 -21.00
CA ALA A 36 5.05 2.48 -20.84
C ALA A 36 5.46 3.25 -19.56
N PRO A 37 5.20 2.69 -18.37
CA PRO A 37 5.39 3.41 -17.09
C PRO A 37 6.83 3.90 -16.87
N GLU A 38 7.82 3.17 -17.39
CA GLU A 38 9.22 3.58 -17.35
C GLU A 38 9.48 4.94 -18.02
N ARG A 39 8.69 5.33 -19.02
CA ARG A 39 8.82 6.65 -19.67
C ARG A 39 8.50 7.78 -18.70
N GLY A 40 7.42 7.63 -17.91
CA GLY A 40 7.08 8.59 -16.87
C GLY A 40 8.18 8.72 -15.81
N VAL A 41 8.77 7.58 -15.41
CA VAL A 41 9.92 7.58 -14.49
C VAL A 41 11.10 8.34 -15.08
N MET A 42 11.48 8.07 -16.32
CA MET A 42 12.64 8.72 -16.96
C MET A 42 12.40 10.21 -17.24
N GLU A 43 11.18 10.61 -17.57
CA GLU A 43 10.82 12.03 -17.69
C GLU A 43 10.92 12.74 -16.35
N GLY A 44 10.35 12.14 -15.29
CA GLY A 44 10.44 12.63 -13.91
C GLY A 44 11.89 12.72 -13.43
N PHE A 45 12.70 11.70 -13.70
CA PHE A 45 14.11 11.64 -13.37
C PHE A 45 14.89 12.83 -13.97
N ARG A 46 14.73 13.09 -15.27
CA ARG A 46 15.37 14.23 -15.95
C ARG A 46 14.87 15.56 -15.43
N THR A 47 13.60 15.66 -15.10
CA THR A 47 12.98 16.88 -14.57
C THR A 47 13.53 17.22 -13.19
N ILE A 48 13.52 16.24 -12.26
CA ILE A 48 13.93 16.48 -10.87
C ILE A 48 15.44 16.70 -10.73
N THR A 49 16.26 15.97 -11.48
CA THR A 49 17.73 16.14 -11.46
C THR A 49 18.13 17.51 -11.98
N ARG A 50 17.47 18.00 -13.06
CA ARG A 50 17.66 19.35 -13.58
C ARG A 50 17.22 20.41 -12.57
N ALA A 51 16.05 20.26 -11.98
CA ALA A 51 15.52 21.20 -11.00
C ALA A 51 16.38 21.29 -9.73
N ALA A 52 16.94 20.16 -9.29
CA ALA A 52 17.82 20.09 -8.14
C ALA A 52 19.27 20.52 -8.43
N GLY A 53 19.68 20.59 -9.71
CA GLY A 53 21.07 20.82 -10.12
C GLY A 53 22.00 19.69 -9.67
N VAL A 54 21.52 18.44 -9.70
CA VAL A 54 22.24 17.22 -9.29
C VAL A 54 22.56 16.40 -10.54
N ALA A 55 23.81 15.98 -10.70
CA ALA A 55 24.17 15.07 -11.78
C ALA A 55 23.66 13.66 -11.48
N ALA A 56 23.30 12.89 -12.52
CA ALA A 56 22.85 11.49 -12.37
C ALA A 56 23.88 10.64 -11.61
N SER A 57 25.17 10.87 -11.85
CA SER A 57 26.30 10.19 -11.18
C SER A 57 26.47 10.52 -9.69
N ASP A 58 25.84 11.62 -9.19
CA ASP A 58 25.91 12.00 -7.78
C ASP A 58 24.80 11.35 -6.93
N ILE A 59 23.88 10.64 -7.58
CA ILE A 59 22.84 9.86 -6.89
C ILE A 59 23.48 8.59 -6.37
N GLU A 60 23.33 8.33 -5.07
CA GLU A 60 23.88 7.17 -4.38
C GLU A 60 22.85 6.06 -4.16
N LEU A 61 21.58 6.39 -4.18
CA LEU A 61 20.48 5.45 -3.95
C LEU A 61 19.23 5.88 -4.72
N ILE A 62 18.64 4.93 -5.44
CA ILE A 62 17.34 5.10 -6.08
C ILE A 62 16.35 4.12 -5.43
N ILE A 63 15.21 4.64 -4.98
CA ILE A 63 14.14 3.85 -4.38
C ILE A 63 12.91 3.94 -5.27
N HIS A 64 12.32 2.81 -5.60
CA HIS A 64 11.20 2.75 -6.52
C HIS A 64 10.01 1.99 -5.93
N GLY A 65 8.82 2.56 -6.04
CA GLY A 65 7.54 1.93 -5.78
C GLY A 65 6.67 1.92 -7.03
N THR A 66 5.82 0.92 -7.14
CA THR A 66 5.01 0.74 -8.34
C THR A 66 3.71 0.00 -8.06
N THR A 67 2.64 0.40 -8.73
CA THR A 67 1.33 -0.27 -8.71
C THR A 67 1.17 -1.34 -9.79
N LEU A 68 2.22 -1.60 -10.60
CA LEU A 68 2.12 -2.50 -11.75
C LEU A 68 1.71 -3.92 -11.38
N ALA A 69 2.26 -4.48 -10.28
CA ALA A 69 1.91 -5.83 -9.83
C ALA A 69 0.44 -5.91 -9.38
N THR A 70 -0.02 -4.91 -8.62
CA THR A 70 -1.43 -4.80 -8.19
C THR A 70 -2.36 -4.71 -9.37
N ASN A 71 -2.06 -3.80 -10.31
CA ASN A 71 -2.89 -3.57 -11.49
C ASN A 71 -2.94 -4.81 -12.39
N ALA A 72 -1.82 -5.52 -12.59
CA ALA A 72 -1.79 -6.74 -13.40
C ALA A 72 -2.71 -7.83 -12.84
N VAL A 73 -2.82 -7.97 -11.52
CA VAL A 73 -3.76 -8.92 -10.90
C VAL A 73 -5.21 -8.46 -11.04
N ILE A 74 -5.49 -7.17 -10.78
CA ILE A 74 -6.86 -6.60 -10.86
C ILE A 74 -7.39 -6.64 -12.30
N GLU A 75 -6.58 -6.22 -13.25
CA GLU A 75 -6.96 -6.12 -14.67
C GLU A 75 -6.81 -7.45 -15.43
N ARG A 76 -6.35 -8.51 -14.77
CA ARG A 76 -6.12 -9.84 -15.37
C ARG A 76 -5.13 -9.80 -16.54
N LYS A 77 -4.08 -8.98 -16.45
CA LYS A 77 -3.06 -8.77 -17.48
C LYS A 77 -1.68 -9.34 -17.12
N GLY A 78 -1.64 -10.48 -16.42
CA GLY A 78 -0.40 -11.17 -16.09
C GLY A 78 -0.02 -12.23 -17.12
N ALA A 79 1.03 -12.99 -16.81
CA ALA A 79 1.55 -14.07 -17.66
C ALA A 79 0.59 -15.26 -17.72
N ARG A 80 0.62 -15.99 -18.85
CA ARG A 80 -0.08 -17.27 -18.96
C ARG A 80 0.57 -18.30 -18.02
N THR A 81 -0.07 -18.56 -16.90
CA THR A 81 0.49 -19.29 -15.78
C THR A 81 -0.15 -20.67 -15.62
N ALA A 82 0.67 -21.70 -15.34
CA ALA A 82 0.21 -23.02 -14.92
C ALA A 82 0.45 -23.20 -13.41
N LEU A 83 -0.40 -23.99 -12.75
CA LEU A 83 -0.23 -24.48 -11.38
C LEU A 83 0.02 -25.99 -11.40
N ILE A 84 1.18 -26.43 -10.91
CA ILE A 84 1.46 -27.85 -10.63
C ILE A 84 1.17 -28.10 -9.16
N THR A 85 0.35 -29.12 -8.86
CA THR A 85 -0.11 -29.38 -7.50
C THR A 85 -0.26 -30.87 -7.23
N THR A 86 -0.39 -31.25 -5.95
CA THR A 86 -0.64 -32.62 -5.50
C THR A 86 -1.93 -33.16 -6.13
N GLU A 87 -1.91 -34.42 -6.60
CA GLU A 87 -3.09 -35.10 -7.14
C GLU A 87 -4.25 -35.08 -6.14
N GLY A 88 -5.45 -34.74 -6.64
CA GLY A 88 -6.66 -34.53 -5.85
C GLY A 88 -6.86 -33.11 -5.32
N PHE A 89 -5.87 -32.18 -5.45
CA PHE A 89 -5.92 -30.84 -4.85
C PHE A 89 -5.90 -29.66 -5.85
N ARG A 90 -6.11 -29.94 -7.15
CA ARG A 90 -6.08 -28.86 -8.17
C ARG A 90 -7.17 -27.81 -8.02
N ASP A 91 -8.25 -28.10 -7.35
CA ASP A 91 -9.39 -27.19 -7.19
C ASP A 91 -9.35 -26.38 -5.88
N VAL A 92 -8.32 -26.54 -5.04
CA VAL A 92 -8.14 -25.78 -3.78
C VAL A 92 -8.23 -24.28 -4.00
N VAL A 93 -7.60 -23.74 -5.06
CA VAL A 93 -7.63 -22.30 -5.37
C VAL A 93 -9.00 -21.78 -5.83
N ALA A 94 -9.92 -22.68 -6.22
CA ALA A 94 -11.29 -22.32 -6.58
C ALA A 94 -12.27 -22.55 -5.41
N MET A 95 -12.06 -23.59 -4.61
CA MET A 95 -12.90 -23.91 -3.45
C MET A 95 -12.68 -22.95 -2.28
N GLY A 96 -11.42 -22.53 -2.08
CA GLY A 96 -11.04 -21.66 -0.96
C GLY A 96 -11.36 -22.32 0.39
N ASN A 97 -11.79 -21.52 1.35
CA ASN A 97 -12.23 -21.95 2.68
C ASN A 97 -13.75 -22.14 2.75
N GLU A 98 -14.45 -22.11 1.62
CA GLU A 98 -15.92 -22.17 1.53
C GLU A 98 -16.64 -21.12 2.39
N SER A 99 -15.91 -20.08 2.85
CA SER A 99 -16.47 -18.97 3.59
C SER A 99 -17.27 -18.05 2.68
N ARG A 100 -18.35 -17.51 3.20
CA ARG A 100 -19.21 -16.55 2.49
C ARG A 100 -18.98 -15.16 3.04
N TYR A 101 -18.58 -14.23 2.19
CA TYR A 101 -18.45 -12.82 2.58
C TYR A 101 -19.81 -12.11 2.70
N ASP A 102 -20.87 -12.73 2.18
CA ASP A 102 -22.27 -12.36 2.39
C ASP A 102 -23.08 -13.64 2.66
N GLN A 103 -23.53 -13.82 3.90
CA GLN A 103 -24.22 -15.04 4.32
C GLN A 103 -25.61 -15.22 3.68
N TYR A 104 -26.26 -14.12 3.33
CA TYR A 104 -27.64 -14.13 2.84
C TYR A 104 -27.76 -13.95 1.32
N ASP A 105 -26.69 -13.66 0.63
CA ASP A 105 -26.68 -13.57 -0.83
C ASP A 105 -26.64 -14.95 -1.45
N LEU A 106 -27.74 -15.35 -2.09
CA LEU A 106 -27.85 -16.65 -2.77
C LEU A 106 -27.04 -16.70 -4.07
N ASN A 107 -26.73 -15.53 -4.66
CA ASN A 107 -26.00 -15.39 -5.92
C ASN A 107 -24.56 -14.91 -5.68
N ILE A 108 -23.95 -15.32 -4.57
CA ILE A 108 -22.60 -14.90 -4.23
C ILE A 108 -21.60 -15.21 -5.35
N VAL A 109 -20.85 -14.20 -5.76
CA VAL A 109 -19.80 -14.34 -6.77
C VAL A 109 -18.46 -14.40 -6.05
N LEU A 110 -17.70 -15.46 -6.28
CA LEU A 110 -16.33 -15.59 -5.77
C LEU A 110 -15.32 -15.05 -6.79
N PRO A 111 -14.16 -14.52 -6.34
CA PRO A 111 -13.13 -14.09 -7.27
C PRO A 111 -12.62 -15.27 -8.10
N GLU A 112 -12.56 -15.07 -9.40
CA GLU A 112 -12.06 -16.09 -10.32
C GLU A 112 -10.57 -16.36 -10.07
N PRO A 113 -10.11 -17.62 -9.95
CA PRO A 113 -8.69 -17.92 -9.82
C PRO A 113 -7.86 -17.38 -11.01
N LEU A 114 -6.60 -17.00 -10.76
CA LEU A 114 -5.71 -16.48 -11.81
C LEU A 114 -5.29 -17.55 -12.83
N VAL A 115 -5.33 -18.84 -12.43
CA VAL A 115 -5.01 -19.96 -13.31
C VAL A 115 -6.29 -20.70 -13.68
N PRO A 116 -6.64 -20.83 -14.98
CA PRO A 116 -7.81 -21.58 -15.40
C PRO A 116 -7.66 -23.06 -15.07
N ARG A 117 -8.78 -23.77 -14.88
CA ARG A 117 -8.79 -25.14 -14.36
C ARG A 117 -7.97 -26.12 -15.20
N TYR A 118 -7.92 -25.95 -16.52
CA TYR A 118 -7.18 -26.84 -17.41
C TYR A 118 -5.65 -26.69 -17.33
N LEU A 119 -5.15 -25.58 -16.75
CA LEU A 119 -3.74 -25.34 -16.45
C LEU A 119 -3.39 -25.61 -14.98
N ARG A 120 -4.31 -26.20 -14.18
CA ARG A 120 -4.03 -26.72 -12.86
C ARG A 120 -3.72 -28.19 -12.98
N LEU A 121 -2.44 -28.53 -13.00
CA LEU A 121 -1.90 -29.81 -13.43
C LEU A 121 -1.51 -30.66 -12.19
N PRO A 122 -2.23 -31.76 -11.90
CA PRO A 122 -1.91 -32.59 -10.74
C PRO A 122 -0.73 -33.53 -11.04
N VAL A 123 0.05 -33.81 -10.00
CA VAL A 123 1.12 -34.80 -10.01
C VAL A 123 0.96 -35.78 -8.84
N PRO A 124 1.16 -37.09 -9.05
CA PRO A 124 1.14 -38.08 -7.98
C PRO A 124 2.35 -37.86 -7.04
N GLU A 125 2.06 -37.47 -5.83
CA GLU A 125 3.00 -37.35 -4.70
C GLU A 125 2.19 -37.16 -3.41
N ARG A 126 2.77 -37.44 -2.23
CA ARG A 126 2.14 -37.11 -0.96
C ARG A 126 3.17 -37.00 0.17
N LEU A 127 3.06 -35.89 0.91
CA LEU A 127 3.71 -35.72 2.22
C LEU A 127 2.62 -35.74 3.32
N ASP A 128 2.99 -36.15 4.52
CA ASP A 128 2.17 -35.93 5.71
C ASP A 128 2.49 -34.54 6.34
N ASN A 129 1.77 -34.20 7.40
CA ASN A 129 1.92 -32.94 8.11
C ASN A 129 3.26 -32.78 8.86
N THR A 130 4.05 -33.84 8.98
CA THR A 130 5.41 -33.85 9.55
C THR A 130 6.50 -33.73 8.48
N GLY A 131 6.11 -33.73 7.20
CA GLY A 131 7.02 -33.71 6.06
C GLY A 131 7.55 -35.09 5.65
N LYS A 132 7.00 -36.19 6.23
CA LYS A 132 7.35 -37.58 5.84
C LYS A 132 6.73 -37.90 4.49
N ILE A 133 7.50 -38.53 3.62
CA ILE A 133 7.04 -38.97 2.31
C ILE A 133 6.15 -40.20 2.48
N LEU A 134 4.87 -40.04 2.15
CA LEU A 134 3.88 -41.14 2.07
C LEU A 134 3.82 -41.73 0.68
N LEU A 135 3.92 -40.91 -0.36
CA LEU A 135 4.01 -41.29 -1.77
C LEU A 135 5.15 -40.52 -2.41
N PRO A 136 6.18 -41.20 -2.94
CA PRO A 136 7.27 -40.53 -3.67
C PRO A 136 6.73 -39.79 -4.89
N LEU A 137 7.43 -38.72 -5.29
CA LEU A 137 7.10 -37.96 -6.49
C LEU A 137 7.21 -38.85 -7.75
N ASP A 138 6.17 -38.90 -8.55
CA ASP A 138 6.19 -39.53 -9.88
C ASP A 138 6.83 -38.56 -10.90
N GLU A 139 8.15 -38.68 -11.10
CA GLU A 139 8.89 -37.86 -12.06
C GLU A 139 8.44 -38.08 -13.52
N ALA A 140 7.94 -39.28 -13.86
CA ALA A 140 7.47 -39.53 -15.21
C ALA A 140 6.16 -38.75 -15.47
N ALA A 141 5.28 -38.70 -14.49
CA ALA A 141 4.09 -37.84 -14.57
C ALA A 141 4.47 -36.35 -14.72
N VAL A 142 5.48 -35.85 -13.99
CA VAL A 142 5.99 -34.48 -14.16
C VAL A 142 6.48 -34.24 -15.59
N ARG A 143 7.31 -35.15 -16.14
CA ARG A 143 7.82 -35.04 -17.51
C ARG A 143 6.69 -35.09 -18.56
N ALA A 144 5.61 -35.82 -18.30
CA ALA A 144 4.46 -35.88 -19.18
C ALA A 144 3.68 -34.56 -19.27
N LEU A 145 3.85 -33.63 -18.30
CA LEU A 145 3.27 -32.29 -18.35
C LEU A 145 3.98 -31.36 -19.33
N ILE A 146 5.27 -31.60 -19.66
CA ILE A 146 6.09 -30.71 -20.49
C ILE A 146 5.46 -30.40 -21.86
N PRO A 147 4.99 -31.40 -22.62
CA PRO A 147 4.32 -31.12 -23.90
C PRO A 147 3.07 -30.25 -23.76
N VAL A 148 2.30 -30.43 -22.68
CA VAL A 148 1.11 -29.62 -22.39
C VAL A 148 1.50 -28.17 -22.12
N LEU A 149 2.52 -27.94 -21.28
CA LEU A 149 3.03 -26.61 -20.95
C LEU A 149 3.55 -25.87 -22.21
N GLN A 150 4.22 -26.60 -23.11
CA GLN A 150 4.70 -26.05 -24.38
C GLN A 150 3.56 -25.73 -25.35
N GLN A 151 2.62 -26.66 -25.55
CA GLN A 151 1.45 -26.47 -26.41
C GLN A 151 0.61 -25.28 -25.97
N GLU A 152 0.42 -25.12 -24.65
CA GLU A 152 -0.33 -24.03 -24.06
C GLU A 152 0.48 -22.73 -23.94
N GLN A 153 1.72 -22.71 -24.40
CA GLN A 153 2.59 -21.54 -24.38
C GLN A 153 2.65 -20.89 -22.97
N VAL A 154 2.85 -21.73 -21.95
CA VAL A 154 2.92 -21.25 -20.57
C VAL A 154 4.17 -20.39 -20.37
N GLU A 155 3.98 -19.19 -19.85
CA GLU A 155 5.03 -18.18 -19.64
C GLU A 155 5.61 -18.21 -18.22
N SER A 156 4.90 -18.82 -17.27
CA SER A 156 5.32 -18.94 -15.88
C SER A 156 4.64 -20.12 -15.20
N ILE A 157 5.31 -20.73 -14.20
CA ILE A 157 4.80 -21.91 -13.51
C ILE A 157 4.82 -21.67 -12.00
N ALA A 158 3.69 -21.90 -11.35
CA ALA A 158 3.58 -22.02 -9.90
C ALA A 158 3.60 -23.50 -9.50
N ILE A 159 4.34 -23.87 -8.47
CA ILE A 159 4.32 -25.21 -7.86
C ILE A 159 3.80 -25.07 -6.43
N GLY A 160 2.68 -25.72 -6.13
CA GLY A 160 2.07 -25.74 -4.81
C GLY A 160 1.69 -27.13 -4.41
N LEU A 161 2.51 -27.79 -3.56
CA LEU A 161 2.28 -29.14 -3.07
C LEU A 161 1.84 -29.13 -1.60
N LEU A 162 1.10 -30.17 -1.21
CA LEU A 162 0.70 -30.33 0.18
C LEU A 162 1.93 -30.45 1.08
N HIS A 163 1.91 -29.75 2.22
CA HIS A 163 2.94 -29.78 3.24
C HIS A 163 4.37 -29.42 2.76
N ALA A 164 4.51 -28.82 1.56
CA ALA A 164 5.80 -28.39 1.02
C ALA A 164 6.48 -27.32 1.89
N PHE A 165 5.74 -26.59 2.73
CA PHE A 165 6.28 -25.66 3.70
C PHE A 165 7.08 -26.35 4.83
N VAL A 166 6.85 -27.64 5.08
CA VAL A 166 7.62 -28.48 6.01
C VAL A 166 8.77 -29.18 5.28
N ASN A 167 8.49 -29.76 4.11
CA ASN A 167 9.50 -30.46 3.31
C ASN A 167 9.40 -30.08 1.82
N PRO A 168 10.29 -29.21 1.32
CA PRO A 168 10.25 -28.71 -0.04
C PRO A 168 10.86 -29.64 -1.10
N ALA A 169 11.28 -30.85 -0.73
CA ALA A 169 12.06 -31.75 -1.62
C ALA A 169 11.34 -32.03 -2.95
N HIS A 170 10.04 -32.32 -2.93
CA HIS A 170 9.26 -32.61 -4.13
C HIS A 170 9.10 -31.37 -5.02
N GLU A 171 8.81 -30.18 -4.46
CA GLU A 171 8.74 -28.93 -5.24
C GLU A 171 10.06 -28.61 -5.91
N ARG A 172 11.18 -28.71 -5.16
CA ARG A 172 12.52 -28.47 -5.70
C ARG A 172 12.88 -29.45 -6.81
N ARG A 173 12.46 -30.73 -6.68
CA ARG A 173 12.69 -31.74 -7.71
C ARG A 173 11.91 -31.46 -8.98
N ILE A 174 10.63 -31.09 -8.87
CA ILE A 174 9.82 -30.66 -10.03
C ILE A 174 10.48 -29.44 -10.70
N ALA A 175 10.89 -28.44 -9.93
CA ALA A 175 11.54 -27.26 -10.48
C ALA A 175 12.83 -27.60 -11.25
N ALA A 176 13.65 -28.54 -10.76
CA ALA A 176 14.85 -28.99 -11.46
C ALA A 176 14.51 -29.67 -12.81
N ILE A 177 13.49 -30.54 -12.84
CA ILE A 177 13.02 -31.19 -14.08
C ILE A 177 12.53 -30.15 -15.10
N LEU A 178 11.77 -29.16 -14.63
CA LEU A 178 11.26 -28.10 -15.51
C LEU A 178 12.36 -27.17 -16.02
N ALA A 179 13.35 -26.84 -15.20
CA ALA A 179 14.49 -26.01 -15.60
C ALA A 179 15.31 -26.66 -16.73
N GLU A 180 15.45 -28.01 -16.70
CA GLU A 180 16.12 -28.76 -17.78
C GLU A 180 15.32 -28.71 -19.09
N ALA A 181 13.99 -28.85 -19.02
CA ALA A 181 13.13 -29.02 -20.17
C ALA A 181 12.58 -27.71 -20.75
N LEU A 182 12.41 -26.68 -19.94
CA LEU A 182 11.82 -25.39 -20.26
C LEU A 182 12.73 -24.24 -19.81
N PRO A 183 13.98 -24.15 -20.32
CA PRO A 183 14.91 -23.11 -19.92
C PRO A 183 14.31 -21.72 -20.26
N GLY A 184 14.28 -20.82 -19.29
CA GLY A 184 13.72 -19.47 -19.45
C GLY A 184 12.27 -19.29 -19.02
N VAL A 185 11.54 -20.37 -18.68
CA VAL A 185 10.23 -20.25 -18.02
C VAL A 185 10.45 -20.16 -16.51
N PRO A 186 10.11 -19.04 -15.86
CA PRO A 186 10.30 -18.88 -14.43
C PRO A 186 9.36 -19.79 -13.64
N VAL A 187 9.87 -20.31 -12.52
CA VAL A 187 9.15 -21.21 -11.63
C VAL A 187 9.09 -20.60 -10.24
N SER A 188 7.90 -20.51 -9.66
CA SER A 188 7.66 -20.06 -8.28
C SER A 188 7.27 -21.26 -7.41
N LEU A 189 8.04 -21.52 -6.36
CA LEU A 189 7.76 -22.60 -5.38
C LEU A 189 6.95 -22.05 -4.22
N SER A 190 5.93 -22.77 -3.77
CA SER A 190 5.13 -22.37 -2.61
C SER A 190 5.97 -22.35 -1.32
N SER A 191 6.93 -23.23 -1.24
CA SER A 191 7.91 -23.30 -0.15
C SER A 191 8.90 -22.13 -0.08
N ASP A 192 9.02 -21.34 -1.17
CA ASP A 192 9.85 -20.12 -1.21
C ASP A 192 9.00 -18.85 -1.10
N VAL A 193 7.85 -18.80 -1.79
CA VAL A 193 7.01 -17.59 -1.88
C VAL A 193 6.23 -17.36 -0.58
N SER A 194 5.63 -18.41 0.00
CA SER A 194 4.82 -18.36 1.21
C SER A 194 4.93 -19.67 2.00
N PRO A 195 6.05 -19.92 2.73
CA PRO A 195 6.29 -21.18 3.43
C PRO A 195 5.44 -21.32 4.69
N GLU A 196 4.13 -21.27 4.50
CA GLU A 196 3.14 -21.28 5.57
C GLU A 196 2.08 -22.36 5.32
N MET A 197 1.48 -22.86 6.43
CA MET A 197 0.35 -23.77 6.32
C MET A 197 -0.86 -23.08 5.69
N ARG A 198 -1.87 -23.86 5.31
CA ARG A 198 -3.10 -23.48 4.61
C ARG A 198 -2.87 -23.31 3.10
N GLU A 199 -3.34 -24.30 2.38
CA GLU A 199 -3.08 -24.50 0.95
C GLU A 199 -3.67 -23.39 0.10
N TRP A 200 -4.88 -22.92 0.42
CA TRP A 200 -5.55 -21.91 -0.40
C TRP A 200 -4.74 -20.60 -0.48
N GLU A 201 -4.40 -20.06 0.68
CA GLU A 201 -3.65 -18.80 0.75
C GLU A 201 -2.24 -18.98 0.19
N ARG A 202 -1.56 -20.08 0.50
CA ARG A 202 -0.21 -20.38 0.00
C ARG A 202 -0.20 -20.52 -1.51
N PHE A 203 -1.11 -21.33 -2.08
CA PHE A 203 -1.17 -21.55 -3.53
C PHE A 203 -1.62 -20.28 -4.26
N SER A 204 -2.62 -19.56 -3.74
CA SER A 204 -3.05 -18.28 -4.33
C SER A 204 -1.92 -17.25 -4.39
N THR A 205 -1.13 -17.15 -3.31
CA THR A 205 0.03 -16.24 -3.26
C THR A 205 1.11 -16.67 -4.25
N THR A 206 1.40 -17.96 -4.34
CA THR A 206 2.40 -18.52 -5.26
C THR A 206 1.99 -18.34 -6.71
N VAL A 207 0.71 -18.59 -7.02
CA VAL A 207 0.13 -18.34 -8.34
C VAL A 207 0.20 -16.85 -8.70
N ALA A 208 -0.18 -15.96 -7.76
CA ALA A 208 -0.11 -14.53 -8.00
C ALA A 208 1.34 -14.06 -8.24
N ASN A 209 2.33 -14.63 -7.49
CA ASN A 209 3.75 -14.36 -7.75
C ASN A 209 4.15 -14.78 -9.16
N ALA A 210 3.88 -16.02 -9.54
CA ALA A 210 4.19 -16.54 -10.88
C ALA A 210 3.50 -15.72 -11.98
N TYR A 211 2.25 -15.30 -11.74
CA TYR A 211 1.44 -14.53 -12.69
C TYR A 211 2.01 -13.17 -13.03
N VAL A 212 2.61 -12.46 -12.06
CA VAL A 212 3.18 -11.13 -12.29
C VAL A 212 4.68 -11.13 -12.55
N GLN A 213 5.39 -12.22 -12.24
CA GLN A 213 6.85 -12.29 -12.25
C GLN A 213 7.49 -11.97 -13.61
N PRO A 214 7.07 -12.54 -14.77
CA PRO A 214 7.73 -12.26 -16.04
C PRO A 214 7.63 -10.80 -16.45
N MET A 215 6.48 -10.18 -16.22
CA MET A 215 6.23 -8.78 -16.54
C MET A 215 7.08 -7.86 -15.63
N MET A 216 7.03 -8.11 -14.33
CA MET A 216 7.75 -7.30 -13.35
C MET A 216 9.26 -7.39 -13.51
N ALA A 217 9.80 -8.59 -13.75
CA ALA A 217 11.23 -8.77 -13.97
C ALA A 217 11.71 -8.02 -15.24
N ARG A 218 10.96 -8.07 -16.33
CA ARG A 218 11.27 -7.31 -17.55
C ARG A 218 11.23 -5.80 -17.31
N TYR A 219 10.20 -5.32 -16.64
CA TYR A 219 10.04 -3.92 -16.30
C TYR A 219 11.21 -3.39 -15.44
N LEU A 220 11.51 -4.07 -14.34
CA LEU A 220 12.54 -3.63 -13.40
C LEU A 220 13.93 -3.63 -14.02
N ARG A 221 14.29 -4.68 -14.79
CA ARG A 221 15.58 -4.74 -15.47
C ARG A 221 15.71 -3.67 -16.57
N ARG A 222 14.62 -3.37 -17.28
CA ARG A 222 14.60 -2.29 -18.27
C ARG A 222 14.78 -0.94 -17.60
N LEU A 223 14.05 -0.66 -16.51
CA LEU A 223 14.19 0.58 -15.77
C LEU A 223 15.62 0.77 -15.26
N GLU A 224 16.24 -0.27 -14.69
CA GLU A 224 17.64 -0.23 -14.25
C GLU A 224 18.60 0.12 -15.41
N ALA A 225 18.42 -0.53 -16.58
CA ALA A 225 19.21 -0.25 -17.77
C ALA A 225 19.02 1.19 -18.28
N ASP A 226 17.79 1.69 -18.30
CA ASP A 226 17.48 3.06 -18.74
C ASP A 226 18.09 4.11 -17.79
N LEU A 227 18.06 3.87 -16.47
CA LEU A 227 18.72 4.73 -15.47
C LEU A 227 20.26 4.72 -15.63
N HIS A 228 20.85 3.55 -15.86
CA HIS A 228 22.29 3.44 -16.13
C HIS A 228 22.69 4.18 -17.41
N ALA A 229 21.87 4.13 -18.47
CA ALA A 229 22.09 4.85 -19.72
C ALA A 229 22.08 6.37 -19.54
N GLU A 230 21.34 6.89 -18.54
CA GLU A 230 21.35 8.31 -18.14
C GLU A 230 22.52 8.66 -17.19
N GLY A 231 23.36 7.69 -16.86
CA GLY A 231 24.54 7.88 -15.99
C GLY A 231 24.26 7.70 -14.50
N ALA A 232 23.08 7.23 -14.11
CA ALA A 232 22.74 6.90 -12.72
C ALA A 232 23.11 5.44 -12.44
N VAL A 233 24.32 5.22 -11.91
CA VAL A 233 24.84 3.87 -11.57
C VAL A 233 24.53 3.44 -10.14
N ALA A 234 23.72 4.21 -9.44
CA ALA A 234 23.29 3.91 -8.08
C ALA A 234 22.44 2.62 -8.02
N PRO A 235 22.49 1.86 -6.92
CA PRO A 235 21.64 0.70 -6.74
C PRO A 235 20.15 1.09 -6.70
N LEU A 236 19.34 0.28 -7.38
CA LEU A 236 17.88 0.42 -7.42
C LEU A 236 17.25 -0.48 -6.34
N PHE A 237 16.59 0.13 -5.37
CA PHE A 237 15.82 -0.55 -4.35
C PHE A 237 14.33 -0.45 -4.60
N LEU A 238 13.60 -1.49 -4.23
CA LEU A 238 12.15 -1.56 -4.37
C LEU A 238 11.48 -1.49 -3.00
N MET A 239 10.42 -0.68 -2.93
CA MET A 239 9.56 -0.59 -1.77
C MET A 239 8.66 -1.82 -1.69
N MET A 240 8.65 -2.53 -0.56
CA MET A 240 7.76 -3.66 -0.31
C MET A 240 6.49 -3.24 0.41
N SER A 241 5.44 -4.04 0.27
CA SER A 241 4.13 -3.90 0.94
C SER A 241 4.22 -3.81 2.47
N GLY A 242 5.21 -4.47 3.07
CA GLY A 242 5.46 -4.43 4.52
C GLY A 242 6.24 -3.20 5.02
N GLY A 243 6.63 -2.28 4.12
CA GLY A 243 7.31 -1.04 4.49
C GLY A 243 8.83 -1.10 4.51
N GLY A 244 9.45 -2.21 4.13
CA GLY A 244 10.91 -2.34 3.98
C GLY A 244 11.36 -2.17 2.52
N LEU A 245 12.64 -1.84 2.33
CA LEU A 245 13.28 -1.79 1.03
C LEU A 245 14.00 -3.09 0.73
N THR A 246 13.91 -3.56 -0.52
CA THR A 246 14.58 -4.76 -1.00
C THR A 246 15.36 -4.51 -2.29
N THR A 247 16.27 -5.43 -2.65
CA THR A 247 17.05 -5.35 -3.88
C THR A 247 16.22 -5.71 -5.10
N ILE A 248 16.69 -5.30 -6.28
CA ILE A 248 16.04 -5.63 -7.57
C ILE A 248 15.99 -7.15 -7.82
N GLU A 249 17.00 -7.91 -7.39
CA GLU A 249 17.02 -9.37 -7.55
C GLU A 249 15.90 -10.03 -6.75
N THR A 250 15.73 -9.63 -5.49
CA THR A 250 14.66 -10.13 -4.63
C THR A 250 13.29 -9.72 -5.18
N ALA A 251 13.16 -8.48 -5.66
CA ALA A 251 11.94 -7.98 -6.28
C ALA A 251 11.57 -8.71 -7.57
N CYS A 252 12.55 -9.07 -8.40
CA CYS A 252 12.34 -9.89 -9.60
C CYS A 252 11.93 -11.33 -9.26
N ARG A 253 12.39 -11.87 -8.13
CA ARG A 253 12.04 -13.22 -7.68
C ARG A 253 10.67 -13.26 -7.00
N PHE A 254 10.36 -12.27 -6.18
CA PHE A 254 9.14 -12.19 -5.37
C PHE A 254 8.38 -10.88 -5.62
N PRO A 255 7.97 -10.57 -6.87
CA PRO A 255 7.29 -9.31 -7.18
C PRO A 255 5.94 -9.15 -6.47
N ILE A 256 5.33 -10.23 -5.99
CA ILE A 256 4.10 -10.16 -5.21
C ILE A 256 4.27 -9.35 -3.91
N ARG A 257 5.48 -9.26 -3.36
CA ARG A 257 5.81 -8.44 -2.19
C ARG A 257 5.87 -6.94 -2.47
N LEU A 258 5.74 -6.52 -3.74
CA LEU A 258 5.68 -5.11 -4.15
C LEU A 258 4.24 -4.59 -4.27
N VAL A 259 3.24 -5.45 -4.10
CA VAL A 259 1.81 -5.06 -4.09
C VAL A 259 1.59 -4.03 -2.98
N GLU A 260 0.88 -2.93 -3.28
CA GLU A 260 0.62 -1.82 -2.33
C GLU A 260 1.89 -1.08 -1.83
N SER A 261 2.97 -1.03 -2.61
CA SER A 261 4.22 -0.36 -2.23
C SER A 261 4.08 1.16 -2.06
N GLY A 262 3.34 1.85 -2.94
CA GLY A 262 3.07 3.28 -2.82
C GLY A 262 2.37 3.63 -1.50
N PRO A 263 1.23 2.98 -1.17
CA PRO A 263 0.55 3.16 0.11
C PRO A 263 1.40 2.87 1.34
N ALA A 264 2.27 1.86 1.27
CA ALA A 264 3.22 1.58 2.34
C ALA A 264 4.17 2.76 2.58
N GLY A 265 4.65 3.40 1.50
CA GLY A 265 5.43 4.64 1.58
C GLY A 265 4.67 5.77 2.25
N GLY A 266 3.40 5.96 1.89
CA GLY A 266 2.53 6.97 2.52
C GLY A 266 2.35 6.75 4.02
N ALA A 267 2.17 5.50 4.47
CA ALA A 267 2.07 5.18 5.88
C ALA A 267 3.39 5.44 6.63
N ILE A 268 4.55 5.11 6.01
CA ILE A 268 5.87 5.42 6.57
C ILE A 268 6.10 6.94 6.65
N PHE A 269 5.69 7.68 5.62
CA PHE A 269 5.72 9.13 5.64
C PHE A 269 4.94 9.70 6.84
N SER A 270 3.70 9.24 7.03
CA SER A 270 2.87 9.67 8.16
C SER A 270 3.48 9.28 9.51
N ALA A 271 4.05 8.08 9.64
CA ALA A 271 4.72 7.64 10.86
C ALA A 271 5.95 8.50 11.19
N HIS A 272 6.72 8.90 10.15
CA HIS A 272 7.85 9.81 10.30
C HIS A 272 7.40 11.20 10.75
N VAL A 273 6.39 11.78 10.09
CA VAL A 273 5.79 13.06 10.46
C VAL A 273 5.22 13.03 11.88
N ALA A 274 4.54 11.94 12.26
CA ALA A 274 4.03 11.75 13.60
C ALA A 274 5.15 11.78 14.65
N ARG A 275 6.28 11.12 14.37
CA ARG A 275 7.46 11.12 15.25
C ARG A 275 8.09 12.50 15.36
N GLU A 276 8.27 13.22 14.25
CA GLU A 276 8.79 14.60 14.24
C GLU A 276 7.91 15.57 15.07
N CYS A 277 6.59 15.33 15.08
CA CYS A 277 5.62 16.17 15.80
C CYS A 277 5.29 15.65 17.21
N GLY A 278 5.83 14.50 17.63
CA GLY A 278 5.51 13.88 18.95
C GLY A 278 4.05 13.42 19.05
N LEU A 279 3.46 12.91 17.96
CA LEU A 279 2.06 12.48 17.88
C LEU A 279 1.96 10.96 17.96
N ASP A 280 1.70 10.40 19.13
CA ASP A 280 1.68 8.95 19.36
C ASP A 280 0.57 8.21 18.61
N SER A 281 -0.54 8.88 18.33
CA SER A 281 -1.71 8.29 17.67
C SER A 281 -2.21 9.17 16.54
N VAL A 282 -2.09 8.69 15.31
CA VAL A 282 -2.51 9.44 14.13
C VAL A 282 -3.33 8.58 13.17
N LEU A 283 -4.10 9.25 12.32
CA LEU A 283 -4.76 8.70 11.17
C LEU A 283 -4.06 9.20 9.90
N SER A 284 -3.40 8.33 9.17
CA SER A 284 -2.83 8.61 7.85
C SER A 284 -3.96 8.67 6.82
N PHE A 285 -4.04 9.76 6.06
CA PHE A 285 -5.03 9.96 5.01
C PHE A 285 -4.33 10.39 3.73
N ASP A 286 -4.22 9.45 2.80
CA ASP A 286 -3.64 9.64 1.47
C ASP A 286 -4.75 9.63 0.42
N MET A 287 -4.91 10.70 -0.35
CA MET A 287 -5.83 10.72 -1.49
C MET A 287 -5.10 11.15 -2.75
N GLY A 288 -4.94 10.20 -3.64
CA GLY A 288 -4.37 10.40 -4.98
C GLY A 288 -5.42 10.65 -6.05
N GLY A 289 -5.04 10.39 -7.31
CA GLY A 289 -5.94 10.51 -8.45
C GLY A 289 -6.96 9.39 -8.58
N THR A 290 -6.64 8.18 -8.14
CA THR A 290 -7.48 6.98 -8.35
C THR A 290 -8.18 6.53 -7.06
N THR A 291 -7.47 6.53 -5.93
CA THR A 291 -7.95 5.99 -4.66
C THR A 291 -7.60 6.91 -3.49
N ALA A 292 -8.33 6.76 -2.39
CA ALA A 292 -7.94 7.25 -1.08
C ALA A 292 -7.58 6.06 -0.18
N LYS A 293 -6.59 6.24 0.71
CA LYS A 293 -6.09 5.23 1.61
C LYS A 293 -5.98 5.76 3.03
N ILE A 294 -6.38 4.93 3.97
CA ILE A 294 -6.43 5.28 5.39
C ILE A 294 -5.71 4.20 6.17
N CYS A 295 -4.76 4.61 7.03
CA CYS A 295 -3.99 3.73 7.90
C CYS A 295 -3.97 4.26 9.33
N LEU A 296 -4.12 3.37 10.31
CA LEU A 296 -3.97 3.68 11.73
C LEU A 296 -2.50 3.52 12.13
N ILE A 297 -1.96 4.54 12.80
CA ILE A 297 -0.57 4.56 13.27
C ILE A 297 -0.59 4.82 14.76
N ASP A 298 0.00 3.91 15.54
CA ASP A 298 0.13 4.02 16.99
C ASP A 298 1.60 3.83 17.38
N ALA A 299 2.07 4.62 18.35
CA ALA A 299 3.46 4.62 18.80
C ALA A 299 4.46 4.70 17.61
N PHE A 300 4.13 5.56 16.62
CA PHE A 300 4.90 5.80 15.40
C PHE A 300 5.07 4.57 14.49
N LYS A 301 4.23 3.55 14.64
CA LYS A 301 4.26 2.34 13.83
C LYS A 301 2.93 2.17 13.09
N PRO A 302 2.95 2.07 11.76
CA PRO A 302 1.78 1.67 11.00
C PRO A 302 1.31 0.27 11.43
N GLN A 303 0.01 0.07 11.43
CA GLN A 303 -0.55 -1.26 11.67
C GLN A 303 -0.16 -2.20 10.51
N THR A 304 0.16 -3.45 10.82
CA THR A 304 0.56 -4.45 9.82
C THR A 304 -0.37 -5.65 9.85
N ALA A 305 -0.52 -6.30 8.70
CA ALA A 305 -1.25 -7.55 8.52
C ALA A 305 -0.41 -8.54 7.73
N ARG A 306 -0.77 -9.83 7.81
CA ARG A 306 -0.10 -10.92 7.09
C ARG A 306 -0.88 -11.40 5.88
N THR A 307 -2.10 -10.94 5.72
CA THR A 307 -2.98 -11.32 4.62
C THR A 307 -3.57 -10.07 4.01
N PHE A 308 -3.46 -9.98 2.72
CA PHE A 308 -4.05 -8.94 1.91
C PHE A 308 -4.99 -9.58 0.88
N GLU A 309 -6.08 -8.92 0.55
CA GLU A 309 -7.01 -9.36 -0.48
C GLU A 309 -6.98 -8.43 -1.66
N VAL A 310 -6.63 -8.96 -2.83
CA VAL A 310 -6.62 -8.23 -4.09
C VAL A 310 -7.82 -8.62 -4.96
N ALA A 311 -8.23 -7.74 -5.87
CA ALA A 311 -9.33 -7.96 -6.82
C ALA A 311 -10.65 -8.38 -6.13
N ARG A 312 -11.05 -7.66 -5.08
CA ARG A 312 -12.32 -7.88 -4.37
C ARG A 312 -13.52 -7.71 -5.30
N VAL A 313 -14.38 -8.71 -5.36
CA VAL A 313 -15.65 -8.65 -6.11
C VAL A 313 -16.76 -7.97 -5.32
N GLY A 314 -16.70 -7.97 -4.00
CA GLY A 314 -17.60 -7.24 -3.10
C GLY A 314 -16.93 -5.98 -2.55
N ARG A 315 -17.46 -4.80 -2.89
CA ARG A 315 -16.92 -3.52 -2.42
C ARG A 315 -16.93 -3.46 -0.87
N PHE A 316 -15.78 -3.18 -0.25
CA PHE A 316 -15.58 -3.14 1.22
C PHE A 316 -15.91 -4.43 1.97
N ARG A 317 -16.08 -5.57 1.28
CA ARG A 317 -16.38 -6.86 1.90
C ARG A 317 -15.14 -7.70 2.02
N LYS A 318 -14.69 -7.92 3.25
CA LYS A 318 -13.59 -8.82 3.58
C LYS A 318 -13.97 -10.26 3.23
N GLY A 319 -13.05 -11.03 2.64
CA GLY A 319 -13.33 -12.38 2.16
C GLY A 319 -13.83 -12.46 0.72
N SER A 320 -13.96 -11.32 0.01
CA SER A 320 -14.43 -11.29 -1.39
C SER A 320 -13.31 -11.19 -2.42
N GLY A 321 -12.05 -11.14 -2.01
CA GLY A 321 -10.88 -11.03 -2.88
C GLY A 321 -10.04 -12.31 -2.94
N LEU A 322 -9.01 -12.28 -3.82
CA LEU A 322 -7.98 -13.31 -3.85
C LEU A 322 -7.03 -13.08 -2.67
N PRO A 323 -6.82 -14.07 -1.79
CA PRO A 323 -5.94 -13.90 -0.64
C PRO A 323 -4.47 -13.95 -1.07
N LEU A 324 -3.72 -12.97 -0.59
CA LEU A 324 -2.27 -12.93 -0.69
C LEU A 324 -1.68 -12.99 0.72
N ARG A 325 -0.88 -13.99 1.00
CA ARG A 325 -0.21 -14.15 2.29
C ARG A 325 1.19 -13.55 2.22
N ILE A 326 1.26 -12.27 2.41
CA ILE A 326 2.45 -11.44 2.39
C ILE A 326 2.36 -10.41 3.53
N PRO A 327 3.51 -9.98 4.10
CA PRO A 327 3.52 -8.85 5.03
C PRO A 327 3.05 -7.58 4.31
N VAL A 328 2.04 -6.91 4.87
CA VAL A 328 1.52 -5.64 4.34
C VAL A 328 1.30 -4.63 5.47
N ILE A 329 1.42 -3.36 5.17
CA ILE A 329 0.87 -2.32 6.04
C ILE A 329 -0.66 -2.38 5.91
N GLU A 330 -1.35 -2.55 7.02
CA GLU A 330 -2.81 -2.67 7.02
C GLU A 330 -3.45 -1.30 6.80
N MET A 331 -4.25 -1.22 5.76
CA MET A 331 -4.98 -0.01 5.41
C MET A 331 -6.30 -0.33 4.72
N VAL A 332 -7.22 0.61 4.76
CA VAL A 332 -8.41 0.55 3.94
C VAL A 332 -8.21 1.38 2.69
N GLU A 333 -8.45 0.75 1.54
CA GLU A 333 -8.45 1.42 0.24
C GLU A 333 -9.88 1.74 -0.19
N ILE A 334 -10.07 2.96 -0.66
CA ILE A 334 -11.36 3.48 -1.07
C ILE A 334 -11.24 3.90 -2.53
N GLY A 335 -12.06 3.33 -3.40
CA GLY A 335 -12.16 3.75 -4.81
C GLY A 335 -12.79 5.14 -4.95
N ALA A 336 -12.15 6.12 -4.32
CA ALA A 336 -12.54 7.52 -4.31
C ALA A 336 -11.26 8.37 -4.36
N GLY A 337 -10.84 8.75 -5.56
CA GLY A 337 -9.72 9.65 -5.81
C GLY A 337 -10.17 10.84 -6.66
N GLY A 338 -9.24 11.74 -6.99
CA GLY A 338 -9.54 12.92 -7.81
C GLY A 338 -10.12 12.58 -9.19
N GLY A 339 -9.72 11.46 -9.79
CA GLY A 339 -10.21 10.97 -11.08
C GLY A 339 -11.42 10.06 -10.99
N SER A 340 -11.93 9.73 -9.79
CA SER A 340 -13.10 8.84 -9.67
C SER A 340 -14.33 9.44 -10.33
N LEU A 341 -14.98 8.64 -11.20
CA LEU A 341 -16.10 9.09 -12.01
C LEU A 341 -17.38 9.18 -11.19
N ALA A 342 -18.11 10.28 -11.36
CA ALA A 342 -19.42 10.48 -10.78
C ALA A 342 -20.52 10.03 -11.75
N HIS A 343 -21.55 9.38 -11.24
CA HIS A 343 -22.68 8.88 -12.00
C HIS A 343 -23.95 8.90 -11.16
N VAL A 344 -25.09 8.73 -11.81
CA VAL A 344 -26.39 8.52 -11.15
C VAL A 344 -26.79 7.07 -11.36
N ASP A 345 -27.05 6.35 -10.26
CA ASP A 345 -27.48 4.96 -10.29
C ASP A 345 -28.95 4.79 -10.71
N SER A 346 -29.39 3.54 -10.85
CA SER A 346 -30.78 3.21 -11.25
C SER A 346 -31.85 3.64 -10.24
N MET A 347 -31.45 4.00 -9.00
CA MET A 347 -32.35 4.52 -7.95
C MET A 347 -32.30 6.04 -7.85
N GLY A 348 -31.66 6.75 -8.80
CA GLY A 348 -31.54 8.20 -8.78
C GLY A 348 -30.57 8.75 -7.71
N ARG A 349 -29.60 7.98 -7.25
CA ARG A 349 -28.60 8.43 -6.27
C ARG A 349 -27.28 8.74 -6.95
N ILE A 350 -26.59 9.77 -6.47
CA ILE A 350 -25.23 10.07 -6.91
C ILE A 350 -24.30 8.99 -6.38
N GLY A 351 -23.56 8.34 -7.28
CA GLY A 351 -22.46 7.43 -6.98
C GLY A 351 -21.13 8.00 -7.44
N VAL A 352 -20.03 7.65 -6.75
CA VAL A 352 -18.68 8.03 -7.13
C VAL A 352 -17.78 6.79 -7.10
N GLY A 353 -17.05 6.58 -8.20
CA GLY A 353 -16.25 5.37 -8.40
C GLY A 353 -17.11 4.09 -8.51
N PRO A 354 -16.49 2.90 -8.56
CA PRO A 354 -15.02 2.68 -8.46
C PRO A 354 -14.23 3.07 -9.72
N GLU A 355 -14.89 3.31 -10.84
CA GLU A 355 -14.24 3.68 -12.09
C GLU A 355 -13.53 5.03 -11.98
N SER A 356 -12.35 5.14 -12.61
CA SER A 356 -11.54 6.36 -12.64
C SER A 356 -11.26 6.78 -14.07
N ALA A 357 -11.24 8.10 -14.31
CA ALA A 357 -10.79 8.68 -15.58
C ALA A 357 -9.30 8.43 -15.86
N GLY A 358 -8.51 8.03 -14.86
CA GLY A 358 -7.08 7.80 -14.97
C GLY A 358 -6.29 9.05 -15.35
N ALA A 359 -5.14 8.83 -16.00
CA ALA A 359 -4.29 9.88 -16.54
C ALA A 359 -4.67 10.25 -17.99
N ASP A 360 -5.23 9.30 -18.74
CA ASP A 360 -5.62 9.42 -20.14
C ASP A 360 -6.97 8.69 -20.34
N PRO A 361 -8.02 9.40 -20.82
CA PRO A 361 -8.06 10.84 -21.15
C PRO A 361 -8.06 11.76 -19.91
N GLY A 362 -8.23 11.26 -18.69
CA GLY A 362 -8.32 12.04 -17.46
C GLY A 362 -9.69 12.70 -17.24
N PRO A 363 -9.86 13.46 -16.13
CA PRO A 363 -11.02 14.27 -15.85
C PRO A 363 -11.38 15.22 -17.02
N ALA A 364 -12.66 15.57 -17.17
CA ALA A 364 -13.12 16.43 -18.26
C ALA A 364 -12.39 17.79 -18.30
N CYS A 365 -12.11 18.36 -17.12
CA CYS A 365 -11.39 19.62 -17.00
C CYS A 365 -9.93 19.60 -17.49
N TYR A 366 -9.32 18.43 -17.67
CA TYR A 366 -7.95 18.38 -18.23
C TYR A 366 -7.90 18.73 -19.71
N GLY A 367 -9.04 18.76 -20.41
CA GLY A 367 -9.11 19.13 -21.83
C GLY A 367 -8.42 18.12 -22.78
N ARG A 368 -8.23 16.86 -22.33
CA ARG A 368 -7.53 15.78 -23.06
C ARG A 368 -8.48 14.75 -23.68
N GLY A 369 -9.77 15.08 -23.75
CA GLY A 369 -10.79 14.21 -24.35
C GLY A 369 -11.67 13.48 -23.33
N GLY A 370 -11.45 13.64 -22.03
CA GLY A 370 -12.37 13.17 -20.99
C GLY A 370 -13.72 13.85 -21.11
N ARG A 371 -14.80 13.11 -20.91
CA ARG A 371 -16.20 13.60 -21.03
C ARG A 371 -17.03 13.34 -19.79
N ASN A 372 -16.67 12.34 -19.00
CA ASN A 372 -17.40 11.98 -17.79
C ASN A 372 -16.91 12.81 -16.60
N PRO A 373 -17.79 13.26 -15.71
CA PRO A 373 -17.42 14.09 -14.58
C PRO A 373 -16.64 13.28 -13.55
N ALA A 374 -15.54 13.85 -13.08
CA ALA A 374 -14.72 13.28 -12.02
C ALA A 374 -14.78 14.16 -10.75
N VAL A 375 -14.26 13.65 -9.64
CA VAL A 375 -14.12 14.43 -8.38
C VAL A 375 -13.32 15.72 -8.58
N THR A 376 -12.28 15.68 -9.45
CA THR A 376 -11.50 16.88 -9.81
C THR A 376 -12.40 17.94 -10.49
N ASP A 377 -13.30 17.52 -11.40
CA ASP A 377 -14.26 18.43 -12.05
C ASP A 377 -15.20 19.06 -11.03
N ALA A 378 -15.66 18.29 -10.06
CA ALA A 378 -16.52 18.78 -8.98
C ALA A 378 -15.78 19.77 -8.06
N ASN A 379 -14.55 19.47 -7.63
CA ASN A 379 -13.73 20.41 -6.83
C ASN A 379 -13.45 21.72 -7.60
N LEU A 380 -13.15 21.64 -8.89
CA LEU A 380 -12.95 22.81 -9.74
C LEU A 380 -14.21 23.66 -9.84
N SER A 381 -15.37 23.03 -10.07
CA SER A 381 -16.66 23.70 -10.19
C SER A 381 -17.10 24.40 -8.90
N LEU A 382 -16.65 23.88 -7.74
CA LEU A 382 -16.88 24.53 -6.44
C LEU A 382 -15.87 25.66 -6.13
N GLY A 383 -14.89 25.92 -7.02
CA GLY A 383 -13.87 26.94 -6.83
C GLY A 383 -12.74 26.54 -5.88
N ARG A 384 -12.48 25.25 -5.66
CA ARG A 384 -11.46 24.75 -4.72
C ARG A 384 -10.06 24.65 -5.32
N TYR A 385 -9.93 24.68 -6.65
CA TYR A 385 -8.67 24.69 -7.37
C TYR A 385 -8.45 26.01 -8.11
N ASP A 386 -7.18 26.38 -8.25
CA ASP A 386 -6.73 27.40 -9.18
C ASP A 386 -6.56 26.78 -10.56
N PRO A 387 -7.38 27.15 -11.57
CA PRO A 387 -7.32 26.53 -12.89
C PRO A 387 -5.98 26.71 -13.62
N ASP A 388 -5.21 27.75 -13.28
CA ASP A 388 -3.94 28.05 -13.90
C ASP A 388 -2.72 27.49 -13.15
N ARG A 389 -2.89 26.97 -11.92
CA ARG A 389 -1.79 26.45 -11.06
C ARG A 389 -1.82 24.96 -10.82
N PHE A 390 -2.76 24.25 -11.40
CA PHE A 390 -2.88 22.81 -11.16
C PHE A 390 -1.65 22.04 -11.66
N ALA A 391 -1.11 21.13 -10.83
CA ALA A 391 0.13 20.40 -11.08
C ALA A 391 1.31 21.33 -11.48
N GLY A 392 1.51 22.42 -10.70
CA GLY A 392 2.56 23.39 -10.96
C GLY A 392 2.36 24.19 -12.26
N GLY A 393 1.12 24.31 -12.74
CA GLY A 393 0.78 24.98 -14.00
C GLY A 393 1.00 24.14 -15.26
N SER A 394 1.40 22.88 -15.12
CA SER A 394 1.56 21.98 -16.27
C SER A 394 0.24 21.57 -16.92
N ILE A 395 -0.86 21.65 -16.17
CA ILE A 395 -2.22 21.38 -16.66
C ILE A 395 -3.09 22.60 -16.39
N LYS A 396 -3.58 23.21 -17.46
CA LYS A 396 -4.62 24.26 -17.37
C LYS A 396 -5.99 23.60 -17.30
N LEU A 397 -6.73 23.85 -16.22
CA LEU A 397 -8.05 23.27 -16.03
C LEU A 397 -9.13 24.08 -16.76
N ASN A 398 -9.98 23.37 -17.50
CA ASN A 398 -11.11 23.93 -18.22
C ASN A 398 -12.40 23.85 -17.38
N VAL A 399 -12.80 24.98 -16.78
CA VAL A 399 -14.01 25.07 -15.93
C VAL A 399 -15.29 24.75 -16.71
N ALA A 400 -15.38 25.20 -17.97
CA ALA A 400 -16.56 24.95 -18.81
C ALA A 400 -16.73 23.46 -19.09
N ALA A 401 -15.65 22.76 -19.42
CA ALA A 401 -15.69 21.30 -19.64
C ALA A 401 -16.12 20.53 -18.37
N ALA A 402 -15.66 20.99 -17.19
CA ALA A 402 -16.10 20.40 -15.91
C ALA A 402 -17.61 20.58 -15.70
N HIS A 403 -18.13 21.78 -15.94
CA HIS A 403 -19.57 22.10 -15.82
C HIS A 403 -20.40 21.28 -16.80
N ASP A 404 -20.00 21.22 -18.08
CA ASP A 404 -20.70 20.47 -19.10
C ASP A 404 -20.80 18.97 -18.76
N ALA A 405 -19.71 18.38 -18.28
CA ALA A 405 -19.66 16.98 -17.85
C ALA A 405 -20.57 16.72 -16.64
N LEU A 406 -20.52 17.59 -15.61
CA LEU A 406 -21.37 17.48 -14.42
C LEU A 406 -22.86 17.62 -14.77
N VAL A 407 -23.20 18.54 -15.67
CA VAL A 407 -24.60 18.69 -16.13
C VAL A 407 -25.04 17.47 -16.92
N ALA A 408 -24.24 16.96 -17.85
CA ALA A 408 -24.61 15.86 -18.72
C ALA A 408 -24.90 14.55 -17.94
N ASP A 409 -24.04 14.17 -17.01
CA ASP A 409 -24.12 12.86 -16.37
C ASP A 409 -24.81 12.85 -15.00
N VAL A 410 -24.85 14.00 -14.32
CA VAL A 410 -25.47 14.13 -12.99
C VAL A 410 -26.62 15.13 -13.02
N GLY A 411 -26.36 16.37 -13.46
CA GLY A 411 -27.33 17.46 -13.40
C GLY A 411 -28.61 17.19 -14.17
N ALA A 412 -28.51 16.77 -15.42
CA ALA A 412 -29.66 16.49 -16.28
C ALA A 412 -30.56 15.37 -15.74
N LYS A 413 -29.96 14.37 -15.06
CA LYS A 413 -30.73 13.25 -14.49
C LYS A 413 -31.42 13.59 -13.20
N LEU A 414 -30.94 14.59 -12.44
CA LEU A 414 -31.45 14.97 -11.13
C LEU A 414 -32.05 16.38 -11.08
N ALA A 415 -32.16 17.05 -12.21
CA ALA A 415 -32.62 18.46 -12.33
C ALA A 415 -31.79 19.43 -11.47
N LEU A 416 -30.46 19.26 -11.46
CA LEU A 416 -29.49 20.06 -10.71
C LEU A 416 -28.65 20.94 -11.64
N THR A 417 -28.19 22.11 -11.15
CA THR A 417 -27.11 22.86 -11.81
C THR A 417 -25.78 22.16 -11.68
N ALA A 418 -24.75 22.57 -12.46
CA ALA A 418 -23.42 22.00 -12.36
C ALA A 418 -22.84 22.08 -10.93
N GLU A 419 -23.03 23.23 -10.27
CA GLU A 419 -22.52 23.46 -8.93
C GLU A 419 -23.24 22.62 -7.85
N LEU A 420 -24.56 22.42 -7.98
CA LEU A 420 -25.31 21.55 -7.08
C LEU A 420 -24.99 20.08 -7.30
N ALA A 421 -24.77 19.68 -8.56
CA ALA A 421 -24.26 18.35 -8.89
C ALA A 421 -22.84 18.14 -8.30
N ALA A 422 -21.95 19.12 -8.44
CA ALA A 422 -20.61 19.10 -7.86
C ALA A 422 -20.66 18.97 -6.33
N LEU A 423 -21.56 19.72 -5.67
CA LEU A 423 -21.74 19.65 -4.21
C LEU A 423 -22.15 18.24 -3.78
N GLY A 424 -23.12 17.64 -4.48
CA GLY A 424 -23.57 16.27 -4.20
C GLY A 424 -22.47 15.23 -4.41
N VAL A 425 -21.65 15.37 -5.46
CA VAL A 425 -20.50 14.50 -5.74
C VAL A 425 -19.48 14.58 -4.60
N ILE A 426 -19.12 15.79 -4.16
CA ILE A 426 -18.12 15.97 -3.10
C ILE A 426 -18.62 15.47 -1.76
N GLU A 427 -19.88 15.73 -1.40
CA GLU A 427 -20.44 15.22 -0.14
C GLU A 427 -20.47 13.68 -0.12
N MET A 428 -20.79 13.05 -1.27
CA MET A 428 -20.73 11.58 -1.40
C MET A 428 -19.32 11.02 -1.23
N VAL A 429 -18.31 11.68 -1.81
CA VAL A 429 -16.91 11.28 -1.68
C VAL A 429 -16.44 11.39 -0.24
N ASP A 430 -16.71 12.53 0.41
CA ASP A 430 -16.29 12.77 1.79
C ASP A 430 -16.96 11.78 2.76
N GLU A 431 -18.25 11.43 2.52
CA GLU A 431 -18.95 10.42 3.31
C GLU A 431 -18.43 9.02 3.09
N ASN A 432 -18.12 8.64 1.84
CA ASN A 432 -17.52 7.34 1.54
C ASN A 432 -16.16 7.15 2.26
N MET A 433 -15.33 8.20 2.27
CA MET A 433 -14.03 8.19 2.96
C MET A 433 -14.21 8.11 4.49
N ALA A 434 -15.14 8.90 5.04
CA ALA A 434 -15.43 8.87 6.48
C ALA A 434 -16.00 7.51 6.92
N ASN A 435 -16.90 6.91 6.13
CA ASN A 435 -17.47 5.60 6.45
C ASN A 435 -16.42 4.48 6.39
N ALA A 436 -15.56 4.47 5.38
CA ALA A 436 -14.47 3.51 5.29
C ALA A 436 -13.50 3.66 6.47
N ALA A 437 -13.21 4.90 6.87
CA ALA A 437 -12.45 5.18 8.07
C ALA A 437 -13.10 4.56 9.31
N ARG A 438 -14.40 4.83 9.56
CA ARG A 438 -15.13 4.29 10.73
C ARG A 438 -15.11 2.76 10.76
N VAL A 439 -15.36 2.11 9.61
CA VAL A 439 -15.31 0.64 9.52
C VAL A 439 -13.92 0.11 9.87
N HIS A 440 -12.86 0.72 9.33
CA HIS A 440 -11.48 0.32 9.62
C HIS A 440 -11.11 0.44 11.11
N ALA A 441 -11.56 1.51 11.78
CA ALA A 441 -11.33 1.65 13.22
C ALA A 441 -12.08 0.57 14.04
N ILE A 442 -13.35 0.31 13.70
CA ILE A 442 -14.16 -0.72 14.36
C ILE A 442 -13.54 -2.11 14.18
N GLU A 443 -13.14 -2.47 12.94
CA GLU A 443 -12.50 -3.75 12.64
C GLU A 443 -11.14 -3.91 13.38
N SER A 444 -10.45 -2.79 13.61
CA SER A 444 -9.17 -2.76 14.34
C SER A 444 -9.35 -2.63 15.87
N GLY A 445 -10.58 -2.54 16.38
CA GLY A 445 -10.87 -2.32 17.80
C GLY A 445 -10.33 -0.99 18.32
N LYS A 446 -10.27 0.06 17.49
CA LYS A 446 -9.69 1.37 17.80
C LYS A 446 -10.71 2.50 17.66
N THR A 447 -10.39 3.66 18.25
CA THR A 447 -11.20 4.89 18.15
C THR A 447 -10.41 6.00 17.47
N TYR A 448 -11.12 7.04 17.02
CA TYR A 448 -10.52 8.26 16.46
C TYR A 448 -10.35 9.37 17.47
N GLU A 449 -10.92 9.23 18.67
CA GLU A 449 -10.82 10.22 19.71
C GLU A 449 -9.34 10.51 20.08
N GLY A 450 -8.99 11.79 20.10
CA GLY A 450 -7.63 12.25 20.41
C GLY A 450 -6.60 12.06 19.30
N ARG A 451 -6.94 11.44 18.16
CA ARG A 451 -6.02 11.30 17.03
C ARG A 451 -5.87 12.58 16.24
N THR A 452 -4.71 12.73 15.60
CA THR A 452 -4.47 13.75 14.58
C THR A 452 -4.57 13.11 13.19
N LEU A 453 -5.30 13.74 12.27
CA LEU A 453 -5.33 13.31 10.87
C LEU A 453 -4.13 13.92 10.13
N ILE A 454 -3.27 13.09 9.55
CA ILE A 454 -2.17 13.52 8.67
C ILE A 454 -2.62 13.34 7.23
N ALA A 455 -2.82 14.46 6.53
CA ALA A 455 -3.35 14.47 5.16
C ALA A 455 -2.26 14.75 4.12
N PHE A 456 -2.24 13.94 3.07
CA PHE A 456 -1.32 14.06 1.95
C PHE A 456 -1.90 13.41 0.67
N GLY A 457 -1.10 13.34 -0.41
CA GLY A 457 -1.59 13.05 -1.75
C GLY A 457 -2.14 14.31 -2.43
N GLY A 458 -2.31 14.26 -3.75
CA GLY A 458 -2.76 15.41 -4.54
C GLY A 458 -4.14 15.93 -4.15
N GLY A 459 -5.05 15.05 -3.66
CA GLY A 459 -6.41 15.38 -3.24
C GLY A 459 -6.62 15.42 -1.72
N GLY A 460 -5.75 14.76 -0.94
CA GLY A 460 -5.96 14.59 0.50
C GLY A 460 -6.19 15.90 1.27
N PRO A 461 -5.33 16.92 1.15
CA PRO A 461 -5.49 18.18 1.86
C PRO A 461 -6.74 18.98 1.47
N VAL A 462 -7.31 18.74 0.28
CA VAL A 462 -8.56 19.39 -0.17
C VAL A 462 -9.77 18.87 0.63
N HIS A 463 -9.76 17.60 1.02
CA HIS A 463 -10.87 16.92 1.70
C HIS A 463 -10.65 16.79 3.22
N ALA A 464 -9.43 17.05 3.71
CA ALA A 464 -8.98 16.71 5.06
C ALA A 464 -9.86 17.27 6.19
N CYS A 465 -10.19 18.57 6.16
CA CYS A 465 -11.04 19.19 7.18
C CYS A 465 -12.43 18.53 7.22
N ARG A 466 -13.04 18.29 6.07
CA ARG A 466 -14.39 17.72 6.00
C ARG A 466 -14.41 16.25 6.45
N VAL A 467 -13.42 15.46 6.05
CA VAL A 467 -13.27 14.07 6.52
C VAL A 467 -13.03 14.04 8.02
N ALA A 468 -12.14 14.89 8.56
CA ALA A 468 -11.89 15.01 9.99
C ALA A 468 -13.16 15.33 10.78
N GLU A 469 -13.97 16.28 10.31
CA GLU A 469 -15.27 16.62 10.92
C GLU A 469 -16.19 15.40 10.98
N LYS A 470 -16.32 14.68 9.86
CA LYS A 470 -17.21 13.51 9.77
C LYS A 470 -16.79 12.35 10.67
N VAL A 471 -15.48 12.19 10.95
CA VAL A 471 -14.99 11.13 11.84
C VAL A 471 -14.74 11.60 13.27
N GLY A 472 -14.98 12.89 13.59
CA GLY A 472 -14.85 13.44 14.94
C GLY A 472 -13.41 13.79 15.34
N ILE A 473 -12.53 14.07 14.37
CA ILE A 473 -11.15 14.54 14.61
C ILE A 473 -11.11 16.06 14.55
N SER A 474 -10.52 16.70 15.56
CA SER A 474 -10.42 18.17 15.67
C SER A 474 -9.05 18.73 15.27
N ARG A 475 -8.07 17.89 14.92
CA ARG A 475 -6.72 18.30 14.54
C ARG A 475 -6.29 17.62 13.23
N VAL A 476 -5.86 18.43 12.26
CA VAL A 476 -5.35 17.97 10.96
C VAL A 476 -3.94 18.53 10.75
N LEU A 477 -3.05 17.72 10.23
CA LEU A 477 -1.68 18.11 9.88
C LEU A 477 -1.43 17.83 8.40
N VAL A 478 -0.96 18.86 7.66
CA VAL A 478 -0.54 18.73 6.27
C VAL A 478 0.96 19.00 6.19
N PRO A 479 1.78 17.96 5.97
CA PRO A 479 3.24 18.09 5.93
C PRO A 479 3.73 18.83 4.68
N SER A 480 4.95 19.34 4.71
CA SER A 480 5.62 19.86 3.53
C SER A 480 5.89 18.76 2.52
N GLY A 481 5.55 18.98 1.24
CA GLY A 481 5.61 17.97 0.18
C GLY A 481 4.46 16.96 0.23
N ALA A 482 3.34 17.33 0.84
CA ALA A 482 2.16 16.48 0.95
C ALA A 482 1.71 15.92 -0.42
N GLY A 483 1.85 16.66 -1.51
CA GLY A 483 1.48 16.22 -2.85
C GLY A 483 2.23 14.99 -3.37
N VAL A 484 3.42 14.69 -2.81
CA VAL A 484 4.29 13.56 -3.17
C VAL A 484 4.71 12.74 -1.93
N GLY A 485 3.84 12.67 -0.92
CA GLY A 485 4.13 12.09 0.40
C GLY A 485 4.64 10.66 0.34
N SER A 486 4.08 9.80 -0.52
CA SER A 486 4.52 8.41 -0.68
C SER A 486 5.98 8.31 -1.13
N ALA A 487 6.41 9.11 -2.12
CA ALA A 487 7.80 9.15 -2.56
C ALA A 487 8.74 9.66 -1.44
N ILE A 488 8.31 10.65 -0.64
CA ILE A 488 9.09 11.08 0.53
C ILE A 488 9.20 9.96 1.56
N GLY A 489 8.12 9.20 1.78
CA GLY A 489 8.11 8.05 2.67
C GLY A 489 9.11 6.97 2.27
N PHE A 490 9.34 6.75 0.98
CA PHE A 490 10.37 5.82 0.51
C PHE A 490 11.78 6.24 0.97
N LEU A 491 12.09 7.53 1.00
CA LEU A 491 13.36 8.03 1.52
C LEU A 491 13.53 7.81 3.04
N ARG A 492 12.45 7.49 3.74
CA ARG A 492 12.42 7.22 5.19
C ARG A 492 12.32 5.73 5.52
N ALA A 493 12.06 4.90 4.50
CA ALA A 493 11.93 3.47 4.69
C ALA A 493 13.28 2.82 5.04
N PRO A 494 13.31 1.87 6.01
CA PRO A 494 14.51 1.10 6.29
C PRO A 494 14.76 0.05 5.21
N VAL A 495 16.00 -0.31 4.98
CA VAL A 495 16.29 -1.58 4.31
C VAL A 495 15.92 -2.68 5.29
N GLY A 496 14.99 -3.53 4.93
CA GLY A 496 14.46 -4.53 5.84
C GLY A 496 13.85 -5.72 5.11
N TYR A 497 13.92 -6.88 5.73
CA TYR A 497 13.33 -8.09 5.18
C TYR A 497 12.67 -8.92 6.27
N GLU A 498 11.46 -9.38 5.99
CA GLU A 498 10.70 -10.27 6.85
C GLU A 498 10.66 -11.67 6.25
N VAL A 499 11.03 -12.65 7.08
CA VAL A 499 10.87 -14.08 6.80
C VAL A 499 9.79 -14.60 7.71
N VAL A 500 8.84 -15.33 7.13
CA VAL A 500 7.75 -15.99 7.88
C VAL A 500 7.80 -17.47 7.54
N ARG A 501 7.72 -18.36 8.56
CA ARG A 501 7.65 -19.82 8.37
C ARG A 501 6.70 -20.44 9.36
N SER A 502 5.97 -21.48 8.92
CA SER A 502 5.14 -22.28 9.80
C SER A 502 5.94 -23.41 10.45
N LEU A 503 5.85 -23.48 11.76
CA LEU A 503 6.22 -24.63 12.57
C LEU A 503 5.14 -24.79 13.63
N TYR A 504 4.21 -25.75 13.40
CA TYR A 504 3.13 -26.01 14.34
C TYR A 504 3.64 -26.66 15.59
N GLN A 505 3.35 -26.06 16.75
CA GLN A 505 3.65 -26.63 18.05
C GLN A 505 2.55 -26.32 19.07
N ARG A 506 2.31 -27.24 19.99
CA ARG A 506 1.50 -26.97 21.17
C ARG A 506 2.41 -26.53 22.32
N PHE A 507 1.90 -25.65 23.16
CA PHE A 507 2.64 -25.17 24.32
C PHE A 507 2.93 -26.28 25.32
N SER A 508 2.03 -27.24 25.48
CA SER A 508 2.21 -28.43 26.32
C SER A 508 3.36 -29.35 25.88
N THR A 509 3.80 -29.26 24.63
CA THR A 509 4.88 -30.07 24.05
C THR A 509 5.89 -29.20 23.27
N PHE A 510 6.20 -28.02 23.82
CA PHE A 510 7.02 -27.01 23.12
C PHE A 510 8.48 -27.50 22.99
N ASP A 511 8.93 -27.65 21.75
CA ASP A 511 10.32 -28.02 21.43
C ASP A 511 11.16 -26.75 21.20
N VAL A 512 11.87 -26.35 22.25
CA VAL A 512 12.73 -25.16 22.24
C VAL A 512 13.86 -25.28 21.20
N ALA A 513 14.41 -26.49 21.01
CA ALA A 513 15.54 -26.70 20.08
C ALA A 513 15.07 -26.48 18.64
N ALA A 514 13.97 -27.12 18.23
CA ALA A 514 13.41 -26.95 16.89
C ALA A 514 13.03 -25.49 16.58
N VAL A 515 12.53 -24.76 17.57
CA VAL A 515 12.20 -23.33 17.41
C VAL A 515 13.47 -22.49 17.27
N ASN A 516 14.50 -22.74 18.04
CA ASN A 516 15.77 -22.01 17.92
C ASN A 516 16.43 -22.23 16.54
N ASP A 517 16.44 -23.48 16.05
CA ASP A 517 16.98 -23.80 14.73
C ASP A 517 16.22 -23.04 13.63
N LEU A 518 14.88 -23.07 13.70
CA LEU A 518 14.02 -22.34 12.75
C LEU A 518 14.29 -20.83 12.80
N LEU A 519 14.32 -20.22 13.99
CA LEU A 519 14.54 -18.78 14.14
C LEU A 519 15.92 -18.36 13.65
N GLU A 520 16.94 -19.18 13.85
CA GLU A 520 18.30 -18.91 13.36
C GLU A 520 18.35 -18.98 11.83
N ASP A 521 17.74 -19.99 11.21
CA ASP A 521 17.65 -20.10 9.74
C ASP A 521 16.93 -18.88 9.15
N MET A 522 15.81 -18.46 9.75
CA MET A 522 15.04 -17.29 9.32
C MET A 522 15.85 -16.00 9.48
N ARG A 523 16.59 -15.87 10.59
CA ARG A 523 17.46 -14.73 10.85
C ARG A 523 18.57 -14.62 9.80
N GLN A 524 19.20 -15.74 9.47
CA GLN A 524 20.26 -15.77 8.46
C GLN A 524 19.73 -15.38 7.07
N GLU A 525 18.55 -15.88 6.68
CA GLU A 525 17.90 -15.51 5.42
C GLU A 525 17.60 -14.00 5.39
N ALA A 526 16.96 -13.47 6.44
CA ALA A 526 16.62 -12.05 6.52
C ALA A 526 17.87 -11.16 6.53
N ALA A 527 18.87 -11.52 7.31
CA ALA A 527 20.14 -10.78 7.38
C ALA A 527 20.88 -10.77 6.04
N ALA A 528 20.90 -11.90 5.31
CA ALA A 528 21.51 -11.99 3.99
C ALA A 528 20.80 -11.10 2.95
N ALA A 529 19.47 -10.99 3.04
CA ALA A 529 18.69 -10.09 2.19
C ALA A 529 19.00 -8.61 2.49
N VAL A 530 19.10 -8.25 3.78
CA VAL A 530 19.37 -6.87 4.23
C VAL A 530 20.83 -6.46 4.00
N ALA A 531 21.79 -7.37 4.16
CA ALA A 531 23.21 -7.08 4.02
C ALA A 531 23.57 -6.46 2.67
N LYS A 532 22.88 -6.85 1.60
CA LYS A 532 23.09 -6.33 0.24
C LYS A 532 22.75 -4.85 0.09
N GLY A 533 21.96 -4.30 1.01
CA GLY A 533 21.49 -2.92 0.95
C GLY A 533 21.75 -2.07 2.20
N SER A 534 22.32 -2.67 3.25
CA SER A 534 22.54 -1.95 4.51
C SER A 534 23.70 -0.95 4.46
N PHE A 535 24.61 -1.06 3.49
CA PHE A 535 25.81 -0.20 3.34
C PHE A 535 26.61 -0.03 4.64
N GLY A 536 26.64 -1.08 5.48
CA GLY A 536 27.32 -1.06 6.78
C GLY A 536 26.54 -0.40 7.92
N ALA A 537 25.28 -0.03 7.71
CA ALA A 537 24.40 0.44 8.79
C ALA A 537 24.14 -0.68 9.81
N SER A 538 24.01 -0.32 11.08
CA SER A 538 23.59 -1.25 12.12
C SER A 538 22.19 -1.77 11.85
N VAL A 539 21.94 -3.03 12.21
CA VAL A 539 20.64 -3.68 12.03
C VAL A 539 20.03 -4.04 13.37
N THR A 540 18.70 -4.07 13.40
CA THR A 540 17.91 -4.61 14.51
C THR A 540 17.13 -5.81 14.04
N GLU A 541 16.83 -6.70 14.99
CA GLU A 541 16.03 -7.90 14.78
C GLU A 541 14.79 -7.85 15.68
N THR A 542 13.66 -8.28 15.16
CA THR A 542 12.43 -8.53 15.94
C THR A 542 11.89 -9.91 15.59
N ARG A 543 11.37 -10.62 16.61
CA ARG A 543 10.79 -11.95 16.47
C ARG A 543 9.35 -11.93 16.97
N THR A 544 8.48 -12.59 16.23
CA THR A 544 7.06 -12.72 16.57
C THR A 544 6.60 -14.15 16.37
N ALA A 545 5.82 -14.69 17.31
CA ALA A 545 5.07 -15.93 17.15
C ALA A 545 3.60 -15.63 16.92
N TYR A 546 2.93 -16.35 16.03
CA TYR A 546 1.49 -16.26 15.82
C TYR A 546 0.81 -17.40 16.54
N MET A 547 0.04 -17.07 17.56
CA MET A 547 -0.44 -17.98 18.57
C MET A 547 -1.95 -17.86 18.75
N ARG A 548 -2.58 -18.97 19.16
CA ARG A 548 -4.01 -19.00 19.48
C ARG A 548 -4.28 -20.11 20.50
N TYR A 549 -5.44 -20.09 21.14
CA TYR A 549 -5.88 -21.27 21.89
C TYR A 549 -6.24 -22.40 20.92
N VAL A 550 -5.94 -23.64 21.31
CA VAL A 550 -6.27 -24.83 20.53
C VAL A 550 -7.74 -24.83 20.13
N GLY A 551 -8.01 -24.95 18.83
CA GLY A 551 -9.37 -24.94 18.27
C GLY A 551 -9.93 -23.56 17.92
N GLN A 552 -9.21 -22.45 18.20
CA GLN A 552 -9.62 -21.12 17.73
C GLN A 552 -9.24 -20.88 16.26
N GLY A 553 -10.04 -20.07 15.56
CA GLY A 553 -9.78 -19.71 14.15
C GLY A 553 -8.83 -18.55 13.95
N HIS A 554 -8.58 -17.74 14.97
CA HIS A 554 -7.81 -16.49 14.87
C HIS A 554 -6.51 -16.56 15.67
N GLU A 555 -5.42 -16.13 15.04
CA GLU A 555 -4.08 -16.09 15.61
C GLU A 555 -3.74 -14.64 16.01
N ILE A 556 -3.11 -14.43 17.16
CA ILE A 556 -2.61 -13.14 17.58
C ILE A 556 -1.08 -13.10 17.53
N PRO A 557 -0.46 -11.95 17.18
CA PRO A 557 0.99 -11.78 17.20
C PRO A 557 1.49 -11.62 18.64
N VAL A 558 2.50 -12.40 19.01
CA VAL A 558 3.14 -12.37 20.34
C VAL A 558 4.63 -12.11 20.16
N PRO A 559 5.19 -11.02 20.73
CA PRO A 559 6.61 -10.73 20.66
C PRO A 559 7.44 -11.79 21.39
N LEU A 560 8.45 -12.36 20.72
CA LEU A 560 9.40 -13.28 21.30
C LEU A 560 10.63 -12.55 21.86
N PRO A 561 11.37 -13.16 22.83
CA PRO A 561 12.70 -12.67 23.22
C PRO A 561 13.67 -12.72 22.02
N ASN A 562 14.50 -11.68 21.88
CA ASN A 562 15.51 -11.61 20.84
C ASN A 562 16.84 -12.24 21.30
N GLN A 563 16.77 -13.53 21.65
CA GLN A 563 17.90 -14.35 22.12
C GLN A 563 17.66 -15.83 21.77
N VAL A 564 18.64 -16.67 22.00
CA VAL A 564 18.45 -18.12 21.98
C VAL A 564 17.53 -18.49 23.14
N LEU A 565 16.39 -19.11 22.82
CA LEU A 565 15.39 -19.46 23.83
C LEU A 565 15.88 -20.59 24.73
N GLY A 566 15.61 -20.48 26.02
CA GLY A 566 15.82 -21.51 27.02
C GLY A 566 14.49 -21.98 27.65
N ALA A 567 14.56 -22.96 28.54
CA ALA A 567 13.38 -23.48 29.23
C ALA A 567 12.62 -22.39 30.05
N ALA A 568 13.33 -21.39 30.58
CA ALA A 568 12.73 -20.29 31.32
C ALA A 568 11.91 -19.33 30.42
N ASP A 569 12.29 -19.21 29.13
CA ASP A 569 11.62 -18.33 28.20
C ASP A 569 10.23 -18.85 27.80
N VAL A 570 9.99 -20.15 27.93
CA VAL A 570 8.68 -20.77 27.63
C VAL A 570 7.59 -20.17 28.52
N ALA A 571 7.85 -20.01 29.82
CA ALA A 571 6.90 -19.38 30.75
C ALA A 571 6.67 -17.89 30.38
N LEU A 572 7.73 -17.16 30.02
CA LEU A 572 7.65 -15.76 29.59
C LEU A 572 6.83 -15.61 28.30
N ILE A 573 6.99 -16.51 27.32
CA ILE A 573 6.21 -16.50 26.08
C ILE A 573 4.72 -16.72 26.39
N ARG A 574 4.40 -17.63 27.32
CA ARG A 574 3.02 -17.87 27.75
C ARG A 574 2.43 -16.62 28.41
N GLU A 575 3.15 -15.98 29.31
CA GLU A 575 2.72 -14.74 29.97
C GLU A 575 2.46 -13.62 28.95
N ARG A 576 3.36 -13.47 27.98
CA ARG A 576 3.17 -12.51 26.86
C ARG A 576 1.93 -12.83 26.03
N TYR A 577 1.69 -14.09 25.73
CA TYR A 577 0.47 -14.50 25.02
C TYR A 577 -0.78 -14.12 25.82
N ASP A 578 -0.83 -14.46 27.11
CA ASP A 578 -2.00 -14.16 27.94
C ASP A 578 -2.23 -12.64 28.07
N THR A 579 -1.15 -11.85 28.12
CA THR A 579 -1.21 -10.38 28.14
C THR A 579 -1.75 -9.83 26.80
N GLU A 580 -1.21 -10.26 25.67
CA GLU A 580 -1.68 -9.81 24.38
C GLU A 580 -3.11 -10.29 24.09
N TYR A 581 -3.45 -11.52 24.51
CA TYR A 581 -4.80 -12.04 24.36
C TYR A 581 -5.82 -11.20 25.17
N ALA A 582 -5.47 -10.85 26.41
CA ALA A 582 -6.32 -9.98 27.24
C ALA A 582 -6.50 -8.58 26.62
N ARG A 583 -5.49 -8.07 25.92
CA ARG A 583 -5.59 -6.78 25.20
C ARG A 583 -6.60 -6.81 24.04
N PHE A 584 -6.73 -7.97 23.34
CA PHE A 584 -7.69 -8.13 22.23
C PHE A 584 -9.08 -8.58 22.69
N PHE A 585 -9.14 -9.43 23.74
CA PHE A 585 -10.36 -10.14 24.13
C PHE A 585 -10.73 -9.96 25.62
N ASP A 586 -10.14 -8.95 26.27
CA ASP A 586 -10.39 -8.55 27.66
C ASP A 586 -9.82 -9.52 28.73
N ARG A 587 -9.81 -10.83 28.50
CA ARG A 587 -9.29 -11.81 29.45
C ARG A 587 -8.79 -13.10 28.78
N PRO A 588 -7.76 -13.77 29.32
CA PRO A 588 -7.32 -15.07 28.85
C PRO A 588 -8.34 -16.17 29.17
N VAL A 589 -8.25 -17.31 28.51
CA VAL A 589 -9.09 -18.50 28.75
C VAL A 589 -8.35 -19.47 29.70
N PRO A 590 -8.77 -19.58 30.97
CA PRO A 590 -8.07 -20.44 31.93
C PRO A 590 -8.10 -21.91 31.54
N GLY A 591 -6.98 -22.62 31.74
CA GLY A 591 -6.87 -24.06 31.52
C GLY A 591 -6.81 -24.52 30.07
N SER A 592 -6.89 -23.60 29.10
CA SER A 592 -6.78 -23.94 27.69
C SER A 592 -5.31 -23.98 27.24
N ASP A 593 -4.97 -25.02 26.45
CA ASP A 593 -3.67 -25.11 25.79
C ASP A 593 -3.58 -24.11 24.64
N VAL A 594 -2.34 -23.68 24.34
CA VAL A 594 -2.05 -22.73 23.29
C VAL A 594 -1.27 -23.43 22.19
N GLU A 595 -1.53 -23.08 20.96
CA GLU A 595 -0.79 -23.55 19.80
C GLU A 595 -0.12 -22.39 19.05
N ILE A 596 1.09 -22.65 18.56
CA ILE A 596 1.85 -21.74 17.73
C ILE A 596 1.76 -22.24 16.29
N MET A 597 1.37 -21.35 15.38
CA MET A 597 1.13 -21.68 13.98
C MET A 597 2.32 -21.32 13.10
N SER A 598 2.93 -20.17 13.35
CA SER A 598 4.04 -19.66 12.56
C SER A 598 4.87 -18.63 13.34
N TYR A 599 6.05 -18.38 12.80
CA TYR A 599 7.02 -17.43 13.33
C TYR A 599 7.38 -16.41 12.24
N ALA A 600 7.65 -15.18 12.65
CA ALA A 600 8.21 -14.13 11.80
C ALA A 600 9.50 -13.60 12.42
N VAL A 601 10.51 -13.40 11.57
CA VAL A 601 11.76 -12.73 11.91
C VAL A 601 11.93 -11.57 10.94
N VAL A 602 12.05 -10.36 11.49
CA VAL A 602 12.29 -9.14 10.73
C VAL A 602 13.67 -8.61 11.08
N VAL A 603 14.51 -8.42 10.06
CA VAL A 603 15.78 -7.72 10.18
C VAL A 603 15.70 -6.41 9.43
N THR A 604 16.01 -5.30 10.09
CA THR A 604 15.95 -3.96 9.49
C THR A 604 17.17 -3.12 9.88
N THR A 605 17.57 -2.22 8.98
CA THR A 605 18.53 -1.16 9.33
C THR A 605 17.95 -0.22 10.36
N VAL A 606 18.79 0.23 11.29
CA VAL A 606 18.39 1.25 12.27
C VAL A 606 18.23 2.59 11.54
N THR A 607 17.02 3.14 11.58
CA THR A 607 16.79 4.52 11.16
C THR A 607 17.20 5.46 12.29
N ALA A 608 17.88 6.56 11.96
CA ALA A 608 18.24 7.55 12.97
C ALA A 608 16.99 8.10 13.67
N ASP A 609 17.03 8.10 15.00
CA ASP A 609 15.97 8.75 15.79
C ASP A 609 15.95 10.25 15.48
N VAL A 610 14.83 10.71 14.95
CA VAL A 610 14.58 12.15 14.78
C VAL A 610 13.99 12.64 16.09
N ALA A 611 14.77 13.38 16.86
CA ALA A 611 14.25 14.06 18.05
C ALA A 611 13.21 15.10 17.62
N PRO A 612 12.03 15.15 18.28
CA PRO A 612 11.09 16.24 18.05
C PRO A 612 11.79 17.57 18.29
N PRO A 613 11.59 18.59 17.43
CA PRO A 613 12.11 19.91 17.72
C PRO A 613 11.57 20.33 19.09
N GLY A 614 12.49 20.71 20.00
CA GLY A 614 12.11 21.14 21.34
C GLY A 614 10.97 22.15 21.26
N ALA A 615 9.98 22.02 22.12
CA ALA A 615 8.88 22.97 22.17
C ALA A 615 9.45 24.37 22.31
N ALA A 616 9.47 25.13 21.20
CA ALA A 616 9.91 26.53 21.22
C ALA A 616 8.85 27.29 22.00
N ASN A 617 9.15 27.58 23.26
CA ASN A 617 8.36 28.52 24.06
C ASN A 617 8.28 29.85 23.31
N GLY A 618 7.10 30.16 22.78
CA GLY A 618 6.80 31.50 22.28
C GLY A 618 6.99 31.74 20.78
N THR A 619 6.48 30.86 19.92
CA THR A 619 6.30 31.25 18.50
C THR A 619 5.28 32.39 18.44
N ILE A 620 5.72 33.58 18.10
CA ILE A 620 4.81 34.73 17.91
C ILE A 620 3.92 34.40 16.73
N THR A 621 2.64 34.17 17.00
CA THR A 621 1.64 33.94 15.96
C THR A 621 1.42 35.25 15.18
N ARG A 622 1.64 35.23 13.87
CA ARG A 622 1.44 36.35 12.99
C ARG A 622 0.38 36.03 11.96
N GLN A 623 -0.63 36.90 11.87
CA GLN A 623 -1.67 36.73 10.84
C GLN A 623 -1.02 36.81 9.43
N ALA A 624 -1.29 35.80 8.61
CA ALA A 624 -0.81 35.77 7.22
C ALA A 624 -1.62 36.73 6.34
N THR A 625 -1.00 37.19 5.26
CA THR A 625 -1.64 38.07 4.27
C THR A 625 -2.03 37.24 3.05
N PRO A 626 -3.32 37.22 2.63
CA PRO A 626 -3.73 36.50 1.43
C PRO A 626 -3.19 37.21 0.16
N VAL A 627 -2.91 36.40 -0.87
CA VAL A 627 -2.49 36.94 -2.19
C VAL A 627 -3.69 37.41 -3.02
N ARG A 628 -4.86 36.82 -2.82
CA ARG A 628 -6.13 37.13 -3.47
C ARG A 628 -7.30 36.49 -2.77
N THR A 629 -8.50 36.72 -3.25
CA THR A 629 -9.69 35.96 -2.89
C THR A 629 -10.32 35.34 -4.13
N GLN A 630 -11.04 34.25 -3.96
CA GLN A 630 -11.87 33.65 -5.02
C GLN A 630 -13.21 33.16 -4.46
N PRO A 631 -14.28 33.14 -5.28
CA PRO A 631 -15.56 32.60 -4.85
C PRO A 631 -15.44 31.08 -4.71
N VAL A 632 -15.82 30.55 -3.55
CA VAL A 632 -15.87 29.11 -3.26
C VAL A 632 -17.25 28.77 -2.71
N ARG A 633 -17.82 27.67 -3.20
CA ARG A 633 -19.05 27.12 -2.64
C ARG A 633 -18.73 26.19 -1.49
N ASP A 634 -19.21 26.54 -0.31
CA ASP A 634 -19.07 25.73 0.89
C ASP A 634 -20.00 24.52 0.85
N THR A 635 -19.46 23.31 1.13
CA THR A 635 -20.24 22.06 1.06
C THR A 635 -21.19 21.86 2.25
N THR A 636 -20.97 22.54 3.36
CA THR A 636 -21.82 22.42 4.55
C THR A 636 -23.06 23.31 4.43
N THR A 637 -22.87 24.55 3.97
CA THR A 637 -23.95 25.56 3.90
C THR A 637 -24.54 25.69 2.51
N GLY A 638 -23.85 25.22 1.47
CA GLY A 638 -24.21 25.46 0.06
C GLY A 638 -24.01 26.90 -0.40
N ALA A 639 -23.58 27.80 0.48
CA ALA A 639 -23.39 29.21 0.17
C ALA A 639 -22.07 29.47 -0.61
N VAL A 640 -22.10 30.47 -1.49
CA VAL A 640 -20.88 30.97 -2.15
C VAL A 640 -20.37 32.16 -1.37
N SER A 641 -19.09 32.11 -0.99
CA SER A 641 -18.41 33.21 -0.29
C SER A 641 -17.00 33.41 -0.82
N PRO A 642 -16.42 34.61 -0.66
CA PRO A 642 -15.00 34.83 -1.01
C PRO A 642 -14.09 34.17 0.00
N TRP A 643 -13.28 33.20 -0.45
CA TRP A 643 -12.24 32.56 0.36
C TRP A 643 -10.89 33.22 0.10
N ALA A 644 -10.12 33.41 1.16
CA ALA A 644 -8.75 33.94 1.08
C ALA A 644 -7.81 32.88 0.52
N ILE A 645 -6.96 33.26 -0.44
CA ILE A 645 -5.97 32.38 -1.06
C ILE A 645 -4.58 32.79 -0.58
N TYR A 646 -3.82 31.82 -0.08
CA TYR A 646 -2.45 31.98 0.39
C TYR A 646 -1.50 31.15 -0.48
N ASP A 647 -0.32 31.67 -0.74
CA ASP A 647 0.76 30.89 -1.36
C ASP A 647 1.57 30.20 -0.26
N ARG A 648 1.68 28.87 -0.33
CA ARG A 648 2.41 28.07 0.65
C ARG A 648 3.88 28.51 0.79
N SER A 649 4.51 28.87 -0.32
CA SER A 649 5.92 29.27 -0.34
C SER A 649 6.21 30.57 0.41
N ALA A 650 5.19 31.40 0.58
CA ALA A 650 5.29 32.71 1.30
C ALA A 650 4.97 32.55 2.80
N LEU A 651 4.57 31.37 3.28
CA LEU A 651 4.18 31.15 4.67
C LEU A 651 5.38 30.65 5.50
N ALA A 652 5.82 31.45 6.45
CA ALA A 652 6.87 31.11 7.41
C ALA A 652 6.29 30.49 8.69
N PRO A 653 7.09 29.78 9.50
CA PRO A 653 6.70 29.33 10.83
C PRO A 653 6.09 30.46 11.69
N GLY A 654 4.99 30.17 12.38
CA GLY A 654 4.20 31.13 13.13
C GLY A 654 3.12 31.88 12.33
N ALA A 655 3.06 31.70 11.01
CA ALA A 655 1.96 32.25 10.21
C ALA A 655 0.63 31.59 10.60
N SER A 656 -0.42 32.39 10.81
CA SER A 656 -1.77 31.95 11.18
C SER A 656 -2.79 32.37 10.12
N ILE A 657 -3.71 31.50 9.82
CA ILE A 657 -4.76 31.65 8.81
C ILE A 657 -6.08 31.21 9.43
N ALA A 658 -7.02 32.12 9.52
CA ALA A 658 -8.41 31.77 9.88
C ALA A 658 -9.16 31.26 8.64
N GLY A 659 -9.89 30.16 8.78
CA GLY A 659 -10.80 29.70 7.73
C GLY A 659 -12.06 30.60 7.63
N PRO A 660 -12.70 30.65 6.46
CA PRO A 660 -12.45 29.84 5.27
C PRO A 660 -11.29 30.37 4.41
N ALA A 661 -10.40 29.48 4.00
CA ALA A 661 -9.23 29.82 3.20
C ALA A 661 -8.71 28.64 2.37
N ILE A 662 -7.87 28.92 1.39
CA ILE A 662 -7.11 27.94 0.62
C ILE A 662 -5.63 28.28 0.69
N VAL A 663 -4.79 27.29 1.03
CA VAL A 663 -3.33 27.38 0.88
C VAL A 663 -2.96 26.60 -0.37
N ALA A 664 -2.49 27.31 -1.39
CA ALA A 664 -2.15 26.74 -2.70
C ALA A 664 -0.67 26.34 -2.75
N GLU A 665 -0.43 25.12 -3.25
CA GLU A 665 0.89 24.53 -3.55
C GLU A 665 0.89 24.01 -5.00
N ASP A 666 2.06 23.71 -5.53
CA ASP A 666 2.17 23.22 -6.91
C ASP A 666 1.62 21.79 -7.08
N GLU A 667 1.69 20.97 -6.04
CA GLU A 667 1.31 19.53 -6.10
C GLU A 667 -0.03 19.25 -5.41
N THR A 668 -0.55 20.18 -4.60
CA THR A 668 -1.83 20.03 -3.87
C THR A 668 -2.38 21.39 -3.47
N SER A 669 -3.58 21.41 -2.87
CA SER A 669 -4.16 22.59 -2.22
C SER A 669 -4.73 22.17 -0.88
N THR A 670 -4.48 22.96 0.17
CA THR A 670 -5.04 22.72 1.50
C THR A 670 -6.25 23.62 1.73
N LEU A 671 -7.40 23.04 2.00
CA LEU A 671 -8.59 23.79 2.39
C LEU A 671 -8.61 23.94 3.92
N VAL A 672 -8.66 25.19 4.38
CA VAL A 672 -8.94 25.54 5.78
C VAL A 672 -10.44 25.84 5.86
N GLY A 673 -11.20 24.90 6.39
CA GLY A 673 -12.67 25.01 6.44
C GLY A 673 -13.18 26.12 7.36
N PRO A 674 -14.46 26.52 7.27
CA PRO A 674 -15.08 27.40 8.24
C PRO A 674 -14.95 26.84 9.68
N GLY A 675 -14.58 27.66 10.64
CA GLY A 675 -14.34 27.26 12.03
C GLY A 675 -13.02 26.54 12.30
N TRP A 676 -12.17 26.39 11.26
CA TRP A 676 -10.79 25.93 11.41
C TRP A 676 -9.82 27.07 11.44
N THR A 677 -8.74 26.90 12.18
CA THR A 677 -7.58 27.81 12.16
C THR A 677 -6.34 27.00 11.78
N ALA A 678 -5.60 27.46 10.79
CA ALA A 678 -4.34 26.87 10.36
C ALA A 678 -3.16 27.70 10.91
N THR A 679 -2.12 27.03 11.40
CA THR A 679 -0.85 27.62 11.77
C THR A 679 0.29 26.86 11.11
N ILE A 680 1.35 27.58 10.73
CA ILE A 680 2.58 26.96 10.22
C ILE A 680 3.46 26.66 11.44
N ASN A 681 3.69 25.37 11.71
CA ASN A 681 4.54 24.98 12.81
C ASN A 681 6.05 25.14 12.50
N LEU A 682 6.93 24.85 13.46
CA LEU A 682 8.38 25.02 13.30
C LEU A 682 9.01 24.16 12.21
N LEU A 683 8.39 23.02 11.89
CA LEU A 683 8.79 22.14 10.81
C LEU A 683 8.30 22.62 9.44
N GLY A 684 7.55 23.73 9.43
CA GLY A 684 6.93 24.24 8.23
C GLY A 684 5.65 23.49 7.84
N TYR A 685 5.05 22.64 8.68
CA TYR A 685 3.80 21.93 8.39
C TYR A 685 2.58 22.82 8.67
N ILE A 686 1.52 22.63 7.90
CA ILE A 686 0.23 23.29 8.17
C ILE A 686 -0.49 22.47 9.24
N GLU A 687 -0.65 23.03 10.40
CA GLU A 687 -1.41 22.46 11.49
C GLU A 687 -2.75 23.16 11.60
N MET A 688 -3.83 22.42 11.41
CA MET A 688 -5.19 22.95 11.46
C MET A 688 -5.89 22.42 12.70
N THR A 689 -6.52 23.30 13.45
CA THR A 689 -7.32 22.97 14.64
C THR A 689 -8.71 23.56 14.52
N ARG A 690 -9.67 22.82 15.03
CA ARG A 690 -11.06 23.28 15.18
C ARG A 690 -11.37 23.48 16.65
N ALA A 691 -11.94 24.65 16.98
CA ALA A 691 -12.37 24.96 18.34
C ALA A 691 -13.57 24.11 18.80
#